data_4c54f5b04ad96446705a81e7b01c37b4
#
_entry.id   4c54f5b04ad96446705a81e7b01c37b4
#
_cell.length_a   1.000
_cell.length_b   1.000
_cell.length_c   1.000
_cell.angle_alpha   90.00
_cell.angle_beta   90.00
_cell.angle_gamma   90.00
#
_symmetry.space_group_name_H-M   'P 1'
#
loop_
_entity.id
_entity.type
_entity.pdbx_description
1 polymer ?
#
loop_
_entity_poly.entity_id
_entity_poly.type
_entity_poly.pdbx_seq_one_letter_code
_entity_poly.pdbx_strand_id
1 'polypeptide(L)'
;MSDNTSIPIYTIGHGDRTLDELIMLLRQYEIAFLIDVRRDASAASAAFPQSALATALAAADIRYVEMGVALGSEPTADAHTYEHAIGRLQNAFRQQHRVALLGQPAAPAACHRSYQIGAHLAQLQIPVVHIDERGALQPQVIDTVRSHNAARVVTPDRDAAARVGETPLAVLKQVFGYEEFRPLQAQIVENLLTRQDTLVIMPTGGGKSLCYQLPALLLPGLTLVVSPLIALMQDQVDQLRQLGVAAAFLNSTLTAVDYRDTVQQVRSGQIKLLYMAPETLLRSESLHLLAACRLELIAIDEAHCISQWGHDFRPEYRQLVTVRQRFPQAVCLALTATATPRVQQDITESLALRSENAFVASFDRPNLMIRVQPKVEPVGQILDFLAAHPDQSGIIYCSTQRHVDDLSSLLREQGIAALPYHAGLDKSVREQNQRAFMVDDVRVMVATIAFGMGVDKPDVRFVLHVDLPQDVENYYQQIGRAGRDGERADCLLLFGYGDVHTIQHFIRTGAEAERAGRLQRLQTLVNWAEAQGCRRQPLLAYFGETYGADNCGMCDNCTVTAEEQVDLTVAAQKFLSCVVRTGQKFGAGHVINVLRGSRAQAVLKWGHERLSTHGIGQDYTEQTWKQLAQQFLQQGLLTHEVDYGTLSVSEQGGECCGARPRCGGYCRQRPAARRHRTYRLMSLRSLNSCAPNAKRWPMPPVCRPT
;
A
#
# COMPACT_ATOMS: atom_id res chain seq x y z
N MET A 1 9.45 -61.11 20.24
CA MET A 1 9.14 -59.86 19.50
C MET A 1 8.19 -59.14 20.40
N SER A 2 8.68 -58.19 21.19
CA SER A 2 7.90 -57.36 22.11
C SER A 2 7.28 -56.21 21.33
N ASP A 3 5.95 -56.20 21.26
CA ASP A 3 5.17 -55.06 20.75
C ASP A 3 5.45 -53.83 21.60
N ASN A 4 6.31 -52.97 21.08
CA ASN A 4 6.57 -51.68 21.72
C ASN A 4 5.51 -50.67 21.25
N THR A 5 4.28 -50.84 21.70
CA THR A 5 3.17 -49.88 21.44
C THR A 5 3.41 -48.62 22.26
N SER A 6 3.98 -47.59 21.63
CA SER A 6 4.13 -46.28 22.26
C SER A 6 2.72 -45.69 22.59
N ILE A 7 2.56 -45.11 23.76
CA ILE A 7 1.31 -44.48 24.20
C ILE A 7 1.09 -43.19 23.40
N PRO A 8 -0.04 -43.03 22.67
CA PRO A 8 -0.29 -41.83 21.90
C PRO A 8 -0.61 -40.63 22.77
N ILE A 9 -0.52 -39.42 22.20
CA ILE A 9 -1.12 -38.22 22.78
C ILE A 9 -2.58 -38.18 22.35
N TYR A 10 -3.49 -38.08 23.35
CA TYR A 10 -4.91 -37.98 23.10
C TYR A 10 -5.36 -36.54 22.88
N THR A 11 -6.47 -36.34 22.23
CA THR A 11 -7.17 -35.04 22.18
C THR A 11 -8.66 -35.22 22.45
N ILE A 12 -9.27 -34.29 23.15
CA ILE A 12 -10.68 -34.32 23.52
C ILE A 12 -11.28 -32.90 23.41
N GLY A 13 -12.53 -32.79 22.97
CA GLY A 13 -13.28 -31.54 23.01
C GLY A 13 -14.38 -31.60 24.05
N HIS A 14 -14.61 -30.53 24.78
CA HIS A 14 -15.75 -30.53 25.71
C HIS A 14 -17.10 -30.41 24.96
N GLY A 15 -17.23 -29.62 23.89
CA GLY A 15 -18.53 -29.46 23.18
C GLY A 15 -19.66 -29.14 24.15
N ASP A 16 -20.75 -29.90 24.01
CA ASP A 16 -21.93 -29.80 24.91
C ASP A 16 -21.89 -30.82 26.08
N ARG A 17 -20.75 -31.48 26.32
CA ARG A 17 -20.60 -32.46 27.40
C ARG A 17 -20.70 -31.79 28.78
N THR A 18 -21.21 -32.54 29.73
CA THR A 18 -21.12 -32.17 31.14
C THR A 18 -19.71 -32.44 31.67
N LEU A 19 -19.36 -31.86 32.84
CA LEU A 19 -18.07 -32.07 33.47
C LEU A 19 -17.87 -33.55 33.89
N ASP A 20 -18.93 -34.21 34.34
CA ASP A 20 -18.90 -35.62 34.73
C ASP A 20 -18.66 -36.53 33.50
N GLU A 21 -19.28 -36.25 32.36
CA GLU A 21 -19.05 -36.98 31.10
C GLU A 21 -17.60 -36.82 30.62
N LEU A 22 -17.04 -35.62 30.74
CA LEU A 22 -15.66 -35.37 30.38
C LEU A 22 -14.71 -36.18 31.28
N ILE A 23 -14.92 -36.16 32.60
CA ILE A 23 -14.09 -36.91 33.57
C ILE A 23 -14.23 -38.42 33.35
N MET A 24 -15.43 -38.91 33.07
CA MET A 24 -15.67 -40.32 32.76
C MET A 24 -14.85 -40.78 31.54
N LEU A 25 -14.84 -40.01 30.44
CA LEU A 25 -14.04 -40.32 29.27
C LEU A 25 -12.54 -40.27 29.54
N LEU A 26 -12.07 -39.27 30.30
CA LEU A 26 -10.66 -39.20 30.67
C LEU A 26 -10.22 -40.40 31.50
N ARG A 27 -11.05 -40.89 32.43
CA ARG A 27 -10.81 -42.11 33.22
C ARG A 27 -10.87 -43.38 32.36
N GLN A 28 -11.83 -43.47 31.42
CA GLN A 28 -11.95 -44.60 30.53
C GLN A 28 -10.68 -44.83 29.70
N TYR A 29 -9.97 -43.75 29.32
CA TYR A 29 -8.72 -43.83 28.57
C TYR A 29 -7.47 -43.67 29.49
N GLU A 30 -7.64 -43.75 30.79
CA GLU A 30 -6.56 -43.66 31.81
C GLU A 30 -5.67 -42.41 31.62
N ILE A 31 -6.27 -41.27 31.28
CA ILE A 31 -5.56 -40.02 31.09
C ILE A 31 -5.03 -39.51 32.45
N ALA A 32 -3.71 -39.31 32.54
CA ALA A 32 -3.04 -38.80 33.73
C ALA A 32 -2.90 -37.29 33.76
N PHE A 33 -2.83 -36.67 32.54
CA PHE A 33 -2.66 -35.23 32.41
C PHE A 33 -3.66 -34.68 31.37
N LEU A 34 -4.45 -33.68 31.79
CA LEU A 34 -5.27 -32.90 30.87
C LEU A 34 -4.61 -31.54 30.61
N ILE A 35 -4.21 -31.29 29.39
CA ILE A 35 -3.60 -30.04 28.95
C ILE A 35 -4.67 -29.19 28.28
N ASP A 36 -5.02 -28.07 28.89
CA ASP A 36 -6.02 -27.15 28.40
C ASP A 36 -5.36 -26.20 27.38
N VAL A 37 -5.76 -26.33 26.12
CA VAL A 37 -5.28 -25.51 25.01
C VAL A 37 -6.31 -24.45 24.55
N ARG A 38 -7.36 -24.22 25.37
CA ARG A 38 -8.33 -23.15 25.14
C ARG A 38 -7.75 -21.79 25.54
N ARG A 39 -7.95 -20.76 24.71
CA ARG A 39 -7.40 -19.41 24.94
C ARG A 39 -7.99 -18.73 26.18
N ASP A 40 -9.32 -18.85 26.37
CA ASP A 40 -10.07 -18.14 27.42
C ASP A 40 -10.61 -19.08 28.50
N ALA A 41 -9.79 -20.02 28.94
CA ALA A 41 -10.14 -20.94 30.01
C ALA A 41 -10.50 -20.25 31.37
N SER A 42 -10.00 -19.01 31.55
CA SER A 42 -10.24 -18.16 32.71
C SER A 42 -11.49 -17.29 32.64
N ALA A 43 -12.15 -17.19 31.48
CA ALA A 43 -13.33 -16.36 31.31
C ALA A 43 -14.52 -16.88 32.12
N ALA A 44 -15.22 -16.01 32.85
CA ALA A 44 -16.38 -16.36 33.67
C ALA A 44 -17.55 -16.96 32.88
N SER A 45 -17.56 -16.77 31.53
CA SER A 45 -18.53 -17.31 30.58
C SER A 45 -18.12 -18.66 29.98
N ALA A 46 -16.96 -19.21 30.33
CA ALA A 46 -16.52 -20.51 29.81
C ALA A 46 -17.41 -21.63 30.35
N ALA A 47 -17.79 -22.56 29.46
CA ALA A 47 -18.61 -23.73 29.86
C ALA A 47 -17.97 -24.56 31.00
N PHE A 48 -16.63 -24.56 31.05
CA PHE A 48 -15.85 -25.13 32.19
C PHE A 48 -14.81 -24.07 32.62
N PRO A 49 -15.10 -23.24 33.64
CA PRO A 49 -14.13 -22.32 34.21
C PRO A 49 -12.89 -23.07 34.70
N GLN A 50 -11.71 -22.51 34.50
CA GLN A 50 -10.42 -23.12 34.85
C GLN A 50 -10.38 -23.65 36.28
N SER A 51 -10.87 -22.89 37.27
CA SER A 51 -10.86 -23.26 38.69
C SER A 51 -11.78 -24.45 38.99
N ALA A 52 -12.97 -24.50 38.38
CA ALA A 52 -13.90 -25.61 38.55
C ALA A 52 -13.36 -26.90 37.91
N LEU A 53 -12.81 -26.79 36.69
CA LEU A 53 -12.21 -27.91 35.98
C LEU A 53 -10.98 -28.47 36.72
N ALA A 54 -10.07 -27.61 37.20
CA ALA A 54 -8.89 -28.03 37.94
C ALA A 54 -9.26 -28.74 39.27
N THR A 55 -10.29 -28.26 39.99
CA THR A 55 -10.77 -28.87 41.24
C THR A 55 -11.38 -30.26 40.99
N ALA A 56 -12.23 -30.38 39.94
CA ALA A 56 -12.88 -31.65 39.59
C ALA A 56 -11.88 -32.69 39.09
N LEU A 57 -10.89 -32.28 38.29
CA LEU A 57 -9.83 -33.18 37.82
C LEU A 57 -8.91 -33.65 38.94
N ALA A 58 -8.58 -32.77 39.92
CA ALA A 58 -7.79 -33.15 41.08
C ALA A 58 -8.52 -34.21 41.94
N ALA A 59 -9.86 -34.12 42.10
CA ALA A 59 -10.68 -35.14 42.76
C ALA A 59 -10.75 -36.46 41.98
N ALA A 60 -10.41 -36.43 40.69
CA ALA A 60 -10.36 -37.59 39.78
C ALA A 60 -8.95 -38.18 39.62
N ASP A 61 -7.93 -37.65 40.33
CA ASP A 61 -6.51 -37.98 40.24
C ASP A 61 -5.90 -37.69 38.86
N ILE A 62 -6.43 -36.66 38.14
CA ILE A 62 -5.97 -36.18 36.84
C ILE A 62 -5.30 -34.83 37.04
N ARG A 63 -4.06 -34.67 36.58
CA ARG A 63 -3.36 -33.38 36.65
C ARG A 63 -3.81 -32.42 35.56
N TYR A 64 -4.24 -31.24 35.93
CA TYR A 64 -4.58 -30.14 35.04
C TYR A 64 -3.37 -29.28 34.75
N VAL A 65 -3.12 -28.97 33.46
CA VAL A 65 -2.06 -28.09 32.99
C VAL A 65 -2.64 -27.09 31.99
N GLU A 66 -2.51 -25.80 32.27
CA GLU A 66 -2.93 -24.75 31.34
C GLU A 66 -1.81 -24.43 30.36
N MET A 67 -2.11 -24.46 29.05
CA MET A 67 -1.22 -24.09 27.96
C MET A 67 -1.95 -23.27 26.87
N GLY A 68 -3.09 -22.68 27.17
CA GLY A 68 -3.90 -21.93 26.20
C GLY A 68 -3.18 -20.71 25.62
N VAL A 69 -2.30 -20.06 26.38
CA VAL A 69 -1.47 -18.95 25.91
C VAL A 69 -0.43 -19.42 24.88
N ALA A 70 0.15 -20.62 25.08
CA ALA A 70 1.21 -21.15 24.22
C ALA A 70 0.68 -21.98 23.03
N LEU A 71 -0.42 -22.70 23.21
CA LEU A 71 -0.98 -23.64 22.24
C LEU A 71 -2.43 -23.32 21.82
N GLY A 72 -2.97 -22.15 22.15
CA GLY A 72 -4.33 -21.74 21.77
C GLY A 72 -4.51 -21.48 20.27
N SER A 73 -5.76 -21.30 19.85
CA SER A 73 -6.15 -21.21 18.42
C SER A 73 -5.56 -20.01 17.66
N GLU A 74 -5.12 -18.99 18.38
CA GLU A 74 -4.33 -17.89 17.84
C GLU A 74 -3.06 -17.78 18.67
N PRO A 75 -1.86 -17.97 18.10
CA PRO A 75 -0.61 -17.83 18.83
C PRO A 75 -0.39 -16.35 19.17
N THR A 76 -0.77 -15.95 20.38
CA THR A 76 -0.28 -14.71 21.01
C THR A 76 1.13 -14.90 21.56
N ALA A 77 1.60 -16.16 21.64
CA ALA A 77 2.94 -16.51 22.02
C ALA A 77 3.89 -16.33 20.82
N ASP A 78 5.10 -15.85 21.07
CA ASP A 78 6.17 -15.90 20.08
C ASP A 78 6.46 -17.37 19.66
N ALA A 79 7.11 -17.56 18.53
CA ALA A 79 7.44 -18.90 18.01
C ALA A 79 8.23 -19.73 19.04
N HIS A 80 9.05 -19.11 19.87
CA HIS A 80 9.82 -19.75 20.91
C HIS A 80 8.94 -20.36 22.01
N THR A 81 7.89 -19.64 22.44
CA THR A 81 6.92 -20.12 23.45
C THR A 81 6.12 -21.32 22.92
N TYR A 82 5.69 -21.27 21.66
CA TYR A 82 5.01 -22.40 21.01
C TYR A 82 5.92 -23.63 20.90
N GLU A 83 7.14 -23.48 20.38
CA GLU A 83 8.12 -24.57 20.26
C GLU A 83 8.49 -25.18 21.61
N HIS A 84 8.64 -24.33 22.63
CA HIS A 84 8.88 -24.81 24.00
C HIS A 84 7.70 -25.66 24.53
N ALA A 85 6.46 -25.27 24.24
CA ALA A 85 5.27 -26.02 24.62
C ALA A 85 5.18 -27.36 23.87
N ILE A 86 5.48 -27.39 22.58
CA ILE A 86 5.59 -28.64 21.78
C ILE A 86 6.70 -29.54 22.35
N GLY A 87 7.85 -28.98 22.72
CA GLY A 87 8.94 -29.72 23.37
C GLY A 87 8.51 -30.40 24.69
N ARG A 88 7.62 -29.75 25.46
CA ARG A 88 7.03 -30.38 26.67
C ARG A 88 6.12 -31.56 26.33
N LEU A 89 5.33 -31.48 25.26
CA LEU A 89 4.50 -32.59 24.77
C LEU A 89 5.37 -33.76 24.28
N GLN A 90 6.47 -33.47 23.56
CA GLN A 90 7.44 -34.50 23.17
C GLN A 90 8.06 -35.21 24.37
N ASN A 91 8.42 -34.47 25.42
CA ASN A 91 8.97 -35.07 26.64
C ASN A 91 7.94 -35.94 27.39
N ALA A 92 6.68 -35.49 27.46
CA ALA A 92 5.59 -36.29 28.05
C ALA A 92 5.37 -37.61 27.28
N PHE A 93 5.43 -37.56 25.92
CA PHE A 93 5.38 -38.73 25.05
C PHE A 93 6.57 -39.69 25.33
N ARG A 94 7.80 -39.16 25.37
CA ARG A 94 9.02 -39.96 25.63
C ARG A 94 8.98 -40.65 27.02
N GLN A 95 8.35 -39.97 27.98
CA GLN A 95 8.15 -40.51 29.34
C GLN A 95 6.95 -41.44 29.47
N GLN A 96 6.26 -41.73 28.32
CA GLN A 96 5.09 -42.60 28.28
C GLN A 96 3.94 -42.14 29.17
N HIS A 97 3.76 -40.81 29.34
CA HIS A 97 2.62 -40.28 30.07
C HIS A 97 1.36 -40.28 29.19
N ARG A 98 0.20 -40.66 29.77
CA ARG A 98 -1.09 -40.55 29.12
C ARG A 98 -1.60 -39.12 29.21
N VAL A 99 -1.50 -38.40 28.12
CA VAL A 99 -1.81 -36.97 28.03
C VAL A 99 -2.99 -36.76 27.07
N ALA A 100 -3.93 -35.90 27.45
CA ALA A 100 -4.99 -35.43 26.54
C ALA A 100 -4.97 -33.90 26.41
N LEU A 101 -5.14 -33.39 25.16
CA LEU A 101 -5.28 -31.98 24.86
C LEU A 101 -6.77 -31.61 24.85
N LEU A 102 -7.21 -30.63 25.66
CA LEU A 102 -8.59 -30.16 25.75
C LEU A 102 -8.82 -28.97 24.85
N GLY A 103 -9.76 -29.07 23.91
CA GLY A 103 -10.26 -27.97 23.10
C GLY A 103 -11.75 -27.72 23.26
N GLN A 104 -12.30 -26.67 22.64
CA GLN A 104 -13.72 -26.33 22.76
C GLN A 104 -14.62 -27.20 21.86
N PRO A 105 -14.45 -27.32 20.52
CA PRO A 105 -15.31 -28.14 19.69
C PRO A 105 -15.20 -29.62 20.03
N ALA A 106 -16.35 -30.34 20.09
CA ALA A 106 -16.35 -31.79 20.28
C ALA A 106 -15.75 -32.54 19.08
N ALA A 107 -16.11 -32.12 17.86
CA ALA A 107 -15.60 -32.71 16.63
C ALA A 107 -14.10 -32.41 16.44
N PRO A 108 -13.22 -33.43 16.30
CA PRO A 108 -11.78 -33.23 16.14
C PRO A 108 -11.40 -32.34 14.95
N ALA A 109 -12.07 -32.53 13.80
CA ALA A 109 -11.79 -31.81 12.57
C ALA A 109 -12.07 -30.29 12.64
N ALA A 110 -12.88 -29.86 13.60
CA ALA A 110 -13.26 -28.46 13.79
C ALA A 110 -12.33 -27.68 14.76
N CYS A 111 -11.30 -28.35 15.32
CA CYS A 111 -10.51 -27.75 16.41
C CYS A 111 -9.01 -27.71 16.05
N HIS A 112 -8.36 -26.58 16.40
CA HIS A 112 -6.91 -26.39 16.25
C HIS A 112 -6.06 -27.46 16.92
N ARG A 113 -6.55 -28.12 17.98
CA ARG A 113 -5.87 -29.26 18.62
C ARG A 113 -5.60 -30.42 17.67
N SER A 114 -6.42 -30.58 16.63
CA SER A 114 -6.26 -31.60 15.61
C SER A 114 -5.44 -31.09 14.41
N TYR A 115 -5.91 -30.02 13.76
CA TYR A 115 -5.28 -29.58 12.51
C TYR A 115 -3.97 -28.80 12.70
N GLN A 116 -3.72 -28.21 13.87
CA GLN A 116 -2.48 -27.47 14.17
C GLN A 116 -1.55 -28.28 15.07
N ILE A 117 -1.96 -28.54 16.32
CA ILE A 117 -1.09 -29.23 17.31
C ILE A 117 -0.92 -30.70 16.93
N GLY A 118 -2.02 -31.41 16.62
CA GLY A 118 -1.99 -32.81 16.20
C GLY A 118 -1.18 -33.05 14.93
N ALA A 119 -1.33 -32.14 13.94
CA ALA A 119 -0.53 -32.22 12.71
C ALA A 119 0.96 -31.98 12.99
N HIS A 120 1.35 -31.03 13.84
CA HIS A 120 2.74 -30.79 14.22
C HIS A 120 3.33 -31.99 14.95
N LEU A 121 2.60 -32.57 15.92
CA LEU A 121 3.05 -33.77 16.63
C LEU A 121 3.21 -34.97 15.68
N ALA A 122 2.31 -35.13 14.72
CA ALA A 122 2.40 -36.16 13.71
C ALA A 122 3.63 -36.00 12.78
N GLN A 123 4.02 -34.76 12.43
CA GLN A 123 5.27 -34.47 11.73
C GLN A 123 6.51 -34.88 12.54
N LEU A 124 6.43 -34.79 13.86
CA LEU A 124 7.45 -35.26 14.80
C LEU A 124 7.38 -36.75 15.09
N GLN A 125 6.59 -37.51 14.31
CA GLN A 125 6.34 -38.94 14.43
C GLN A 125 5.76 -39.38 15.79
N ILE A 126 5.03 -38.49 16.45
CA ILE A 126 4.30 -38.75 17.68
C ILE A 126 2.86 -39.13 17.32
N PRO A 127 2.39 -40.34 17.65
CA PRO A 127 1.03 -40.75 17.34
C PRO A 127 0.02 -39.92 18.16
N VAL A 128 -1.01 -39.40 17.46
CA VAL A 128 -2.11 -38.65 18.07
C VAL A 128 -3.43 -39.38 17.83
N VAL A 129 -4.26 -39.44 18.86
CA VAL A 129 -5.57 -40.11 18.79
C VAL A 129 -6.63 -39.17 19.35
N HIS A 130 -7.70 -38.96 18.60
CA HIS A 130 -8.82 -38.10 18.98
C HIS A 130 -9.92 -38.92 19.68
N ILE A 131 -10.46 -38.36 20.75
CA ILE A 131 -11.70 -38.82 21.36
C ILE A 131 -12.85 -38.01 20.76
N ASP A 132 -13.65 -38.62 19.92
CA ASP A 132 -14.71 -37.96 19.15
C ASP A 132 -15.95 -37.64 20.00
N GLU A 133 -16.99 -37.11 19.37
CA GLU A 133 -18.25 -36.71 20.01
C GLU A 133 -18.95 -37.87 20.74
N ARG A 134 -18.77 -39.09 20.24
CA ARG A 134 -19.37 -40.33 20.81
C ARG A 134 -18.47 -41.00 21.82
N GLY A 135 -17.30 -40.42 22.10
CA GLY A 135 -16.29 -41.01 22.99
C GLY A 135 -15.46 -42.12 22.34
N ALA A 136 -15.56 -42.35 21.01
CA ALA A 136 -14.76 -43.32 20.31
C ALA A 136 -13.39 -42.76 19.93
N LEU A 137 -12.40 -43.67 19.82
CA LEU A 137 -11.03 -43.30 19.40
C LEU A 137 -10.91 -43.23 17.89
N GLN A 138 -10.46 -42.10 17.38
CA GLN A 138 -10.13 -41.88 15.98
C GLN A 138 -8.63 -41.54 15.89
N PRO A 139 -7.78 -42.37 15.25
CA PRO A 139 -6.39 -42.03 15.03
C PRO A 139 -6.32 -40.78 14.17
N GLN A 140 -5.34 -39.90 14.47
CA GLN A 140 -4.98 -38.82 13.57
C GLN A 140 -4.60 -39.45 12.24
N VAL A 141 -5.41 -39.27 11.22
CA VAL A 141 -5.05 -39.67 9.86
C VAL A 141 -3.87 -38.77 9.49
N ILE A 142 -2.71 -39.35 9.25
CA ILE A 142 -1.60 -38.70 8.58
C ILE A 142 -2.00 -38.65 7.11
N ASP A 143 -2.93 -37.76 6.78
CA ASP A 143 -2.98 -37.22 5.43
C ASP A 143 -1.67 -36.48 5.29
N THR A 144 -0.74 -37.10 4.56
CA THR A 144 0.53 -36.54 4.19
C THR A 144 0.31 -35.09 3.76
N VAL A 145 0.71 -34.17 4.65
CA VAL A 145 0.84 -32.74 4.39
C VAL A 145 -0.44 -31.99 4.05
N ARG A 146 -1.20 -31.64 5.06
CA ARG A 146 -1.86 -30.32 5.04
C ARG A 146 -1.04 -29.39 5.91
N SER A 147 0.04 -28.85 5.36
CA SER A 147 0.55 -27.56 5.82
C SER A 147 -0.59 -26.56 5.79
N HIS A 148 -0.59 -25.57 6.65
CA HIS A 148 -1.63 -24.53 6.79
C HIS A 148 -1.85 -23.66 5.53
N ASN A 149 -1.25 -24.00 4.39
CA ASN A 149 -1.54 -23.51 3.03
C ASN A 149 -2.50 -24.41 2.25
N ALA A 150 -3.05 -25.47 2.85
CA ALA A 150 -4.14 -26.23 2.31
C ALA A 150 -5.45 -25.76 2.99
N ALA A 151 -5.91 -24.55 2.72
CA ALA A 151 -7.33 -24.30 2.60
C ALA A 151 -7.91 -25.47 1.82
N ARG A 152 -8.95 -26.11 2.35
CA ARG A 152 -9.69 -27.22 1.73
C ARG A 152 -9.34 -27.33 0.26
N VAL A 153 -8.56 -28.36 -0.11
CA VAL A 153 -8.69 -28.90 -1.45
C VAL A 153 -10.13 -29.37 -1.50
N VAL A 154 -11.01 -28.48 -1.90
CA VAL A 154 -12.18 -28.90 -2.66
C VAL A 154 -11.52 -29.78 -3.71
N THR A 155 -11.71 -31.10 -3.65
CA THR A 155 -11.37 -31.97 -4.76
C THR A 155 -11.79 -31.18 -5.97
N PRO A 156 -10.86 -30.83 -6.91
CA PRO A 156 -11.30 -30.15 -8.09
C PRO A 156 -12.41 -31.04 -8.61
N ASP A 157 -13.59 -30.44 -8.68
CA ASP A 157 -14.68 -31.08 -9.40
C ASP A 157 -14.03 -31.59 -10.69
N ARG A 158 -14.17 -32.84 -11.06
CA ARG A 158 -13.57 -33.35 -12.30
C ARG A 158 -14.03 -32.55 -13.53
N ASP A 159 -14.96 -31.64 -13.33
CA ASP A 159 -15.46 -30.60 -14.24
C ASP A 159 -14.68 -29.27 -14.20
N ALA A 160 -13.57 -29.16 -13.47
CA ALA A 160 -12.56 -28.08 -13.69
C ALA A 160 -11.78 -28.29 -15.01
N ALA A 161 -12.11 -29.28 -15.81
CA ALA A 161 -11.89 -29.31 -17.23
C ALA A 161 -12.47 -28.00 -17.79
N ALA A 162 -11.62 -27.16 -18.38
CA ALA A 162 -11.91 -25.84 -18.93
C ALA A 162 -13.40 -25.68 -19.23
N ARG A 163 -14.03 -24.66 -18.66
CA ARG A 163 -15.43 -24.26 -18.95
C ARG A 163 -15.55 -23.78 -20.39
N VAL A 164 -14.93 -24.53 -21.28
CA VAL A 164 -14.86 -24.31 -22.72
C VAL A 164 -16.28 -24.40 -23.26
N GLY A 165 -16.82 -23.27 -23.70
CA GLY A 165 -18.19 -23.17 -24.22
C GLY A 165 -19.17 -22.40 -23.33
N GLU A 166 -18.80 -22.08 -22.09
CA GLU A 166 -19.55 -21.12 -21.26
C GLU A 166 -19.35 -19.68 -21.74
N THR A 167 -20.36 -18.84 -21.53
CA THR A 167 -20.20 -17.41 -21.84
C THR A 167 -19.37 -16.69 -20.76
N PRO A 168 -18.55 -15.70 -21.11
CA PRO A 168 -17.77 -14.93 -20.12
C PRO A 168 -18.61 -14.35 -18.98
N LEU A 169 -19.84 -13.91 -19.27
CA LEU A 169 -20.76 -13.38 -18.27
C LEU A 169 -21.26 -14.47 -17.29
N ALA A 170 -21.48 -15.69 -17.77
CA ALA A 170 -21.87 -16.80 -16.90
C ALA A 170 -20.76 -17.14 -15.90
N VAL A 171 -19.49 -17.22 -16.36
CA VAL A 171 -18.35 -17.47 -15.50
C VAL A 171 -18.13 -16.30 -14.51
N LEU A 172 -18.32 -15.05 -14.94
CA LEU A 172 -18.25 -13.88 -14.07
C LEU A 172 -19.21 -14.00 -12.89
N LYS A 173 -20.47 -14.38 -13.15
CA LYS A 173 -21.51 -14.54 -12.13
C LYS A 173 -21.27 -15.74 -11.21
N GLN A 174 -20.96 -16.87 -11.78
CA GLN A 174 -20.86 -18.13 -11.03
C GLN A 174 -19.59 -18.22 -10.19
N VAL A 175 -18.46 -17.74 -10.69
CA VAL A 175 -17.16 -17.87 -10.03
C VAL A 175 -16.82 -16.64 -9.21
N PHE A 176 -17.00 -15.45 -9.79
CA PHE A 176 -16.56 -14.19 -9.17
C PHE A 176 -17.68 -13.43 -8.46
N GLY A 177 -18.95 -13.83 -8.66
CA GLY A 177 -20.12 -13.25 -7.98
C GLY A 177 -20.51 -11.85 -8.47
N TYR A 178 -20.01 -11.40 -9.62
CA TYR A 178 -20.35 -10.10 -10.20
C TYR A 178 -21.46 -10.25 -11.25
N GLU A 179 -22.46 -9.38 -11.19
CA GLU A 179 -23.59 -9.39 -12.11
C GLU A 179 -23.26 -8.86 -13.50
N GLU A 180 -22.30 -7.95 -13.61
CA GLU A 180 -21.90 -7.29 -14.85
C GLU A 180 -20.39 -6.98 -14.89
N PHE A 181 -19.87 -6.80 -16.09
CA PHE A 181 -18.50 -6.34 -16.30
C PHE A 181 -18.37 -4.85 -16.03
N ARG A 182 -17.25 -4.45 -15.45
CA ARG A 182 -16.84 -3.03 -15.43
C ARG A 182 -16.48 -2.56 -16.84
N PRO A 183 -16.46 -1.24 -17.10
CA PRO A 183 -16.07 -0.69 -18.39
C PRO A 183 -14.78 -1.31 -18.93
N LEU A 184 -14.74 -1.62 -20.23
CA LEU A 184 -13.68 -2.28 -20.97
C LEU A 184 -13.43 -3.75 -20.67
N GLN A 185 -13.80 -4.29 -19.50
CA GLN A 185 -13.48 -5.68 -19.13
C GLN A 185 -14.05 -6.69 -20.12
N ALA A 186 -15.32 -6.55 -20.54
CA ALA A 186 -15.95 -7.47 -21.49
C ALA A 186 -15.18 -7.50 -22.82
N GLN A 187 -14.81 -6.32 -23.35
CA GLN A 187 -14.08 -6.18 -24.60
C GLN A 187 -12.68 -6.78 -24.50
N ILE A 188 -11.97 -6.57 -23.38
CA ILE A 188 -10.65 -7.15 -23.14
C ILE A 188 -10.73 -8.67 -23.09
N VAL A 189 -11.71 -9.22 -22.36
CA VAL A 189 -11.92 -10.67 -22.28
C VAL A 189 -12.22 -11.27 -23.64
N GLU A 190 -13.10 -10.66 -24.43
CA GLU A 190 -13.44 -11.09 -25.78
C GLU A 190 -12.23 -11.04 -26.69
N ASN A 191 -11.44 -9.97 -26.65
CA ASN A 191 -10.22 -9.82 -27.44
C ASN A 191 -9.21 -10.95 -27.16
N LEU A 192 -9.03 -11.32 -25.89
CA LEU A 192 -8.15 -12.43 -25.49
C LEU A 192 -8.69 -13.81 -25.93
N LEU A 193 -10.00 -14.03 -25.85
CA LEU A 193 -10.62 -15.27 -26.29
C LEU A 193 -10.57 -15.44 -27.82
N THR A 194 -10.53 -14.33 -28.58
CA THR A 194 -10.28 -14.32 -30.02
C THR A 194 -8.80 -14.36 -30.38
N ARG A 195 -7.92 -14.68 -29.40
CA ARG A 195 -6.47 -14.85 -29.58
C ARG A 195 -5.73 -13.59 -30.03
N GLN A 196 -6.16 -12.45 -29.58
CA GLN A 196 -5.48 -11.17 -29.84
C GLN A 196 -4.61 -10.77 -28.66
N ASP A 197 -3.34 -10.46 -28.96
CA ASP A 197 -2.44 -9.85 -27.98
C ASP A 197 -2.97 -8.48 -27.54
N THR A 198 -2.91 -8.16 -26.27
CA THR A 198 -3.64 -7.03 -25.70
C THR A 198 -2.77 -6.23 -24.73
N LEU A 199 -2.83 -4.90 -24.82
CA LEU A 199 -2.33 -3.97 -23.81
C LEU A 199 -3.51 -3.42 -23.01
N VAL A 200 -3.45 -3.48 -21.69
CA VAL A 200 -4.47 -2.96 -20.77
C VAL A 200 -3.87 -1.95 -19.81
N ILE A 201 -4.40 -0.74 -19.85
CA ILE A 201 -4.04 0.33 -18.92
C ILE A 201 -5.30 0.73 -18.18
N MET A 202 -5.38 0.36 -16.89
CA MET A 202 -6.52 0.62 -16.04
C MET A 202 -6.05 1.04 -14.66
N PRO A 203 -6.65 2.04 -14.03
CA PRO A 203 -6.25 2.51 -12.71
C PRO A 203 -6.31 1.39 -11.66
N THR A 204 -5.63 1.59 -10.55
CA THR A 204 -5.73 0.68 -9.40
C THR A 204 -7.20 0.61 -8.95
N GLY A 205 -7.69 -0.60 -8.65
CA GLY A 205 -9.12 -0.82 -8.35
C GLY A 205 -10.02 -0.97 -9.58
N GLY A 206 -9.50 -0.80 -10.81
CA GLY A 206 -10.25 -0.98 -12.06
C GLY A 206 -10.60 -2.44 -12.40
N GLY A 207 -10.10 -3.42 -11.63
CA GLY A 207 -10.39 -4.84 -11.85
C GLY A 207 -9.48 -5.49 -12.91
N LYS A 208 -8.22 -5.06 -13.04
CA LYS A 208 -7.21 -5.62 -13.96
C LYS A 208 -7.06 -7.13 -13.85
N SER A 209 -7.02 -7.67 -12.63
CA SER A 209 -6.79 -9.10 -12.39
C SER A 209 -7.87 -9.98 -13.04
N LEU A 210 -9.12 -9.52 -13.03
CA LEU A 210 -10.23 -10.24 -13.68
C LEU A 210 -10.02 -10.41 -15.19
N CYS A 211 -9.33 -9.45 -15.84
CA CYS A 211 -9.07 -9.49 -17.28
C CYS A 211 -8.20 -10.68 -17.73
N TYR A 212 -7.43 -11.30 -16.83
CA TYR A 212 -6.73 -12.56 -17.13
C TYR A 212 -7.27 -13.75 -16.34
N GLN A 213 -7.81 -13.55 -15.15
CA GLN A 213 -8.35 -14.65 -14.33
C GLN A 213 -9.57 -15.32 -15.00
N LEU A 214 -10.47 -14.52 -15.55
CA LEU A 214 -11.67 -15.04 -16.20
C LEU A 214 -11.35 -15.76 -17.52
N PRO A 215 -10.57 -15.20 -18.47
CA PRO A 215 -10.14 -15.93 -19.66
C PRO A 215 -9.38 -17.23 -19.34
N ALA A 216 -8.60 -17.25 -18.28
CA ALA A 216 -7.89 -18.46 -17.85
C ALA A 216 -8.83 -19.65 -17.60
N LEU A 217 -10.04 -19.40 -17.10
CA LEU A 217 -11.05 -20.44 -16.87
C LEU A 217 -11.72 -20.93 -18.16
N LEU A 218 -11.80 -20.06 -19.17
CA LEU A 218 -12.41 -20.35 -20.45
C LEU A 218 -11.43 -20.97 -21.46
N LEU A 219 -10.14 -20.72 -21.29
CA LEU A 219 -9.09 -21.27 -22.15
C LEU A 219 -8.73 -22.70 -21.73
N PRO A 220 -8.44 -23.61 -22.66
CA PRO A 220 -8.25 -25.04 -22.35
C PRO A 220 -6.95 -25.37 -21.63
N GLY A 221 -5.90 -24.52 -21.70
CA GLY A 221 -4.59 -24.77 -21.15
C GLY A 221 -4.24 -23.90 -19.95
N LEU A 222 -2.92 -23.74 -19.73
CA LEU A 222 -2.32 -22.98 -18.62
C LEU A 222 -2.29 -21.49 -18.96
N THR A 223 -2.61 -20.66 -17.98
CA THR A 223 -2.32 -19.23 -17.97
C THR A 223 -1.13 -18.95 -17.06
N LEU A 224 -0.08 -18.36 -17.61
CA LEU A 224 1.07 -17.85 -16.88
C LEU A 224 0.81 -16.40 -16.49
N VAL A 225 0.95 -16.06 -15.22
CA VAL A 225 0.90 -14.68 -14.72
C VAL A 225 2.27 -14.28 -14.20
N VAL A 226 2.88 -13.28 -14.81
CA VAL A 226 4.17 -12.72 -14.38
C VAL A 226 3.90 -11.49 -13.53
N SER A 227 4.35 -11.51 -12.27
CA SER A 227 4.17 -10.41 -11.33
C SER A 227 5.47 -10.13 -10.59
N PRO A 228 5.80 -8.84 -10.28
CA PRO A 228 7.06 -8.49 -9.63
C PRO A 228 7.08 -8.73 -8.11
N LEU A 229 5.94 -9.11 -7.52
CA LEU A 229 5.75 -9.10 -6.08
C LEU A 229 5.23 -10.42 -5.54
N ILE A 230 6.07 -11.06 -4.73
CA ILE A 230 5.77 -12.36 -4.11
C ILE A 230 4.53 -12.30 -3.21
N ALA A 231 4.39 -11.25 -2.39
CA ALA A 231 3.24 -11.10 -1.51
C ALA A 231 1.91 -10.97 -2.28
N LEU A 232 1.90 -10.17 -3.35
CA LEU A 232 0.72 -10.01 -4.20
C LEU A 232 0.33 -11.33 -4.89
N MET A 233 1.32 -12.11 -5.37
CA MET A 233 1.04 -13.42 -5.97
C MET A 233 0.36 -14.37 -4.97
N GLN A 234 0.82 -14.38 -3.72
CA GLN A 234 0.26 -15.22 -2.67
C GLN A 234 -1.19 -14.84 -2.38
N ASP A 235 -1.46 -13.54 -2.16
CA ASP A 235 -2.82 -13.03 -1.92
C ASP A 235 -3.77 -13.36 -3.08
N GLN A 236 -3.33 -13.18 -4.32
CA GLN A 236 -4.13 -13.50 -5.52
C GLN A 236 -4.41 -15.00 -5.64
N VAL A 237 -3.42 -15.85 -5.39
CA VAL A 237 -3.60 -17.32 -5.42
C VAL A 237 -4.53 -17.78 -4.31
N ASP A 238 -4.42 -17.22 -3.11
CA ASP A 238 -5.28 -17.60 -1.98
C ASP A 238 -6.73 -17.18 -2.22
N GLN A 239 -6.98 -16.00 -2.78
CA GLN A 239 -8.32 -15.56 -3.19
C GLN A 239 -8.91 -16.48 -4.28
N LEU A 240 -8.14 -16.82 -5.32
CA LEU A 240 -8.58 -17.71 -6.38
C LEU A 240 -8.92 -19.11 -5.86
N ARG A 241 -8.11 -19.65 -4.95
CA ARG A 241 -8.38 -20.94 -4.31
C ARG A 241 -9.66 -20.93 -3.46
N GLN A 242 -9.95 -19.83 -2.77
CA GLN A 242 -11.21 -19.66 -2.04
C GLN A 242 -12.42 -19.66 -2.97
N LEU A 243 -12.26 -19.18 -4.21
CA LEU A 243 -13.27 -19.23 -5.25
C LEU A 243 -13.33 -20.59 -5.97
N GLY A 244 -12.55 -21.59 -5.54
CA GLY A 244 -12.48 -22.93 -6.17
C GLY A 244 -11.65 -22.97 -7.45
N VAL A 245 -10.89 -21.91 -7.77
CA VAL A 245 -10.04 -21.86 -8.97
C VAL A 245 -8.67 -22.49 -8.69
N ALA A 246 -8.23 -23.40 -9.54
CA ALA A 246 -6.96 -24.10 -9.45
C ALA A 246 -5.79 -23.14 -9.81
N ALA A 247 -5.29 -22.42 -8.83
CA ALA A 247 -4.17 -21.48 -8.97
C ALA A 247 -2.98 -21.87 -8.08
N ALA A 248 -1.78 -21.61 -8.55
CA ALA A 248 -0.54 -21.82 -7.81
C ALA A 248 0.47 -20.73 -8.10
N PHE A 249 1.51 -20.63 -7.27
CA PHE A 249 2.68 -19.79 -7.54
C PHE A 249 3.97 -20.61 -7.44
N LEU A 250 4.98 -20.19 -8.19
CA LEU A 250 6.36 -20.68 -8.08
C LEU A 250 7.29 -19.50 -7.81
N ASN A 251 7.89 -19.46 -6.63
CA ASN A 251 8.84 -18.44 -6.21
C ASN A 251 9.84 -18.99 -5.19
N SER A 252 10.75 -18.13 -4.73
CA SER A 252 11.84 -18.49 -3.80
C SER A 252 11.41 -18.77 -2.35
N THR A 253 10.13 -18.54 -2.01
CA THR A 253 9.63 -18.75 -0.64
C THR A 253 9.11 -20.17 -0.41
N LEU A 254 8.90 -20.95 -1.47
CA LEU A 254 8.44 -22.33 -1.37
C LEU A 254 9.52 -23.25 -0.83
N THR A 255 9.11 -24.22 -0.01
CA THR A 255 10.00 -25.31 0.36
C THR A 255 10.33 -26.19 -0.86
N ALA A 256 11.41 -26.97 -0.81
CA ALA A 256 11.77 -27.86 -1.92
C ALA A 256 10.70 -28.93 -2.20
N VAL A 257 9.90 -29.29 -1.20
CA VAL A 257 8.77 -30.23 -1.33
C VAL A 257 7.63 -29.55 -2.06
N ASP A 258 7.16 -28.40 -1.55
CA ASP A 258 6.04 -27.65 -2.14
C ASP A 258 6.34 -27.23 -3.59
N TYR A 259 7.60 -26.86 -3.87
CA TYR A 259 8.04 -26.54 -5.24
C TYR A 259 7.90 -27.76 -6.18
N ARG A 260 8.34 -28.96 -5.77
CA ARG A 260 8.22 -30.18 -6.58
C ARG A 260 6.77 -30.58 -6.80
N ASP A 261 5.94 -30.51 -5.76
CA ASP A 261 4.53 -30.84 -5.83
C ASP A 261 3.78 -29.88 -6.75
N THR A 262 4.05 -28.59 -6.67
CA THR A 262 3.50 -27.58 -7.58
C THR A 262 3.91 -27.85 -9.02
N VAL A 263 5.18 -28.16 -9.28
CA VAL A 263 5.67 -28.53 -10.63
C VAL A 263 4.95 -29.77 -11.16
N GLN A 264 4.71 -30.76 -10.32
CA GLN A 264 3.95 -31.96 -10.72
C GLN A 264 2.48 -31.65 -11.06
N GLN A 265 1.82 -30.83 -10.26
CA GLN A 265 0.45 -30.37 -10.51
C GLN A 265 0.34 -29.55 -11.80
N VAL A 266 1.31 -28.69 -12.09
CA VAL A 266 1.37 -27.96 -13.36
C VAL A 266 1.53 -28.90 -14.53
N ARG A 267 2.46 -29.88 -14.46
CA ARG A 267 2.68 -30.88 -15.52
C ARG A 267 1.47 -31.77 -15.79
N SER A 268 0.73 -32.11 -14.74
CA SER A 268 -0.49 -32.93 -14.87
C SER A 268 -1.73 -32.15 -15.34
N GLY A 269 -1.60 -30.81 -15.56
CA GLY A 269 -2.72 -29.96 -16.02
C GLY A 269 -3.73 -29.65 -14.93
N GLN A 270 -3.41 -29.89 -13.66
CA GLN A 270 -4.29 -29.58 -12.53
C GLN A 270 -4.35 -28.07 -12.21
N ILE A 271 -3.36 -27.30 -12.63
CA ILE A 271 -3.28 -25.84 -12.39
C ILE A 271 -3.73 -25.11 -13.64
N LYS A 272 -4.63 -24.12 -13.45
CA LYS A 272 -5.13 -23.22 -14.49
C LYS A 272 -4.36 -21.90 -14.56
N LEU A 273 -4.03 -21.32 -13.40
CA LEU A 273 -3.23 -20.09 -13.30
C LEU A 273 -1.95 -20.37 -12.51
N LEU A 274 -0.82 -20.08 -13.14
CA LEU A 274 0.49 -20.18 -12.51
C LEU A 274 1.12 -18.81 -12.41
N TYR A 275 1.33 -18.34 -11.18
CA TYR A 275 2.00 -17.08 -10.90
C TYR A 275 3.50 -17.30 -10.71
N MET A 276 4.30 -16.45 -11.37
CA MET A 276 5.76 -16.52 -11.27
C MET A 276 6.39 -15.13 -11.23
N ALA A 277 7.45 -14.98 -10.45
CA ALA A 277 8.31 -13.81 -10.54
C ALA A 277 9.20 -13.90 -11.80
N PRO A 278 9.57 -12.79 -12.44
CA PRO A 278 10.38 -12.80 -13.65
C PRO A 278 11.72 -13.54 -13.45
N GLU A 279 12.37 -13.38 -12.30
CA GLU A 279 13.64 -14.05 -11.98
C GLU A 279 13.50 -15.58 -11.90
N THR A 280 12.35 -16.05 -11.48
CA THR A 280 12.04 -17.49 -11.43
C THR A 280 11.67 -18.01 -12.82
N LEU A 281 10.89 -17.23 -13.57
CA LEU A 281 10.46 -17.57 -14.92
C LEU A 281 11.63 -17.74 -15.90
N LEU A 282 12.63 -16.86 -15.81
CA LEU A 282 13.79 -16.85 -16.71
C LEU A 282 14.76 -18.01 -16.48
N ARG A 283 14.58 -18.83 -15.44
CA ARG A 283 15.39 -20.03 -15.22
C ARG A 283 15.08 -21.09 -16.27
N SER A 284 16.11 -21.82 -16.71
CA SER A 284 15.97 -22.89 -17.72
C SER A 284 14.93 -23.94 -17.32
N GLU A 285 14.89 -24.32 -16.04
CA GLU A 285 13.95 -25.30 -15.49
C GLU A 285 12.49 -24.85 -15.65
N SER A 286 12.22 -23.57 -15.37
CA SER A 286 10.88 -22.97 -15.51
C SER A 286 10.44 -22.93 -16.99
N LEU A 287 11.35 -22.54 -17.87
CA LEU A 287 11.09 -22.52 -19.31
C LEU A 287 10.87 -23.94 -19.89
N HIS A 288 11.56 -24.95 -19.39
CA HIS A 288 11.32 -26.35 -19.75
C HIS A 288 9.99 -26.87 -19.20
N LEU A 289 9.62 -26.47 -17.98
CA LEU A 289 8.29 -26.79 -17.41
C LEU A 289 7.18 -26.26 -18.30
N LEU A 290 7.24 -24.97 -18.66
CA LEU A 290 6.22 -24.33 -19.49
C LEU A 290 6.17 -24.91 -20.91
N ALA A 291 7.33 -25.29 -21.47
CA ALA A 291 7.37 -25.94 -22.80
C ALA A 291 6.71 -27.33 -22.82
N ALA A 292 6.62 -28.01 -21.67
CA ALA A 292 5.91 -29.28 -21.52
C ALA A 292 4.38 -29.10 -21.29
N CYS A 293 3.90 -27.86 -21.13
CA CYS A 293 2.50 -27.53 -20.88
C CYS A 293 1.87 -26.88 -22.11
N ARG A 294 0.54 -26.99 -22.21
CA ARG A 294 -0.22 -26.20 -23.17
C ARG A 294 -0.41 -24.77 -22.62
N LEU A 295 0.53 -23.88 -22.93
CA LEU A 295 0.48 -22.48 -22.51
C LEU A 295 -0.45 -21.68 -23.46
N GLU A 296 -1.54 -21.13 -22.92
CA GLU A 296 -2.58 -20.42 -23.68
C GLU A 296 -2.48 -18.92 -23.56
N LEU A 297 -2.11 -18.40 -22.38
CA LEU A 297 -2.08 -16.98 -22.07
C LEU A 297 -0.85 -16.67 -21.23
N ILE A 298 -0.14 -15.59 -21.58
CA ILE A 298 0.93 -14.98 -20.78
C ILE A 298 0.42 -13.60 -20.36
N ALA A 299 0.04 -13.45 -19.09
CA ALA A 299 -0.35 -12.19 -18.49
C ALA A 299 0.86 -11.55 -17.79
N ILE A 300 1.30 -10.39 -18.25
CA ILE A 300 2.41 -9.62 -17.69
C ILE A 300 1.78 -8.49 -16.85
N ASP A 301 1.72 -8.68 -15.55
CA ASP A 301 1.26 -7.68 -14.61
C ASP A 301 2.37 -6.65 -14.34
N GLU A 302 1.99 -5.43 -14.01
CA GLU A 302 2.89 -4.27 -13.85
C GLU A 302 3.83 -4.09 -15.07
N ALA A 303 3.27 -4.20 -16.28
CA ALA A 303 4.03 -4.18 -17.54
C ALA A 303 4.85 -2.89 -17.73
N HIS A 304 4.58 -1.80 -17.00
CA HIS A 304 5.40 -0.60 -16.98
C HIS A 304 6.87 -0.88 -16.57
N CYS A 305 7.12 -1.98 -15.84
CA CYS A 305 8.47 -2.43 -15.49
C CYS A 305 9.33 -2.82 -16.70
N ILE A 306 8.74 -3.05 -17.88
CA ILE A 306 9.47 -3.32 -19.14
C ILE A 306 10.20 -2.07 -19.63
N SER A 307 9.60 -0.90 -19.41
CA SER A 307 10.06 0.36 -19.97
C SER A 307 11.12 1.04 -19.11
N GLN A 308 12.24 1.42 -19.74
CA GLN A 308 13.27 2.25 -19.11
C GLN A 308 12.76 3.67 -18.77
N TRP A 309 11.66 4.08 -19.37
CA TRP A 309 11.01 5.36 -19.13
C TRP A 309 9.97 5.28 -18.01
N GLY A 310 9.65 4.06 -17.55
CA GLY A 310 8.79 3.81 -16.40
C GLY A 310 9.43 4.23 -15.07
N HIS A 311 8.62 4.35 -14.04
CA HIS A 311 9.06 4.72 -12.69
C HIS A 311 9.71 3.55 -11.92
N ASP A 312 9.41 2.30 -12.27
CA ASP A 312 9.95 1.07 -11.67
C ASP A 312 10.50 0.13 -12.76
N PHE A 313 11.54 0.57 -13.47
CA PHE A 313 12.20 -0.25 -14.49
C PHE A 313 12.89 -1.46 -13.85
N ARG A 314 12.65 -2.65 -14.43
CA ARG A 314 13.29 -3.92 -14.02
C ARG A 314 13.93 -4.62 -15.21
N PRO A 315 15.25 -4.83 -15.20
CA PRO A 315 15.95 -5.49 -16.31
C PRO A 315 15.40 -6.89 -16.65
N GLU A 316 14.91 -7.62 -15.64
CA GLU A 316 14.30 -8.95 -15.81
C GLU A 316 12.99 -8.87 -16.61
N TYR A 317 12.20 -7.80 -16.43
CA TYR A 317 10.98 -7.59 -17.21
C TYR A 317 11.28 -7.37 -18.70
N ARG A 318 12.40 -6.73 -19.03
CA ARG A 318 12.81 -6.56 -20.43
C ARG A 318 13.14 -7.90 -21.10
N GLN A 319 13.59 -8.89 -20.34
CA GLN A 319 13.88 -10.24 -20.84
C GLN A 319 12.59 -11.06 -21.12
N LEU A 320 11.41 -10.63 -20.65
CA LEU A 320 10.13 -11.29 -20.96
C LEU A 320 9.80 -11.29 -22.45
N VAL A 321 10.39 -10.38 -23.21
CA VAL A 321 10.36 -10.41 -24.68
C VAL A 321 10.83 -11.75 -25.23
N THR A 322 11.91 -12.33 -24.66
CA THR A 322 12.44 -13.64 -25.08
C THR A 322 11.49 -14.79 -24.72
N VAL A 323 10.77 -14.67 -23.59
CA VAL A 323 9.72 -15.62 -23.19
C VAL A 323 8.58 -15.58 -24.20
N ARG A 324 8.12 -14.37 -24.57
CA ARG A 324 7.09 -14.18 -25.59
C ARG A 324 7.47 -14.81 -26.92
N GLN A 325 8.73 -14.61 -27.38
CA GLN A 325 9.25 -15.19 -28.60
C GLN A 325 9.34 -16.72 -28.56
N ARG A 326 9.59 -17.30 -27.37
CA ARG A 326 9.67 -18.76 -27.18
C ARG A 326 8.29 -19.41 -27.23
N PHE A 327 7.23 -18.71 -26.86
CA PHE A 327 5.86 -19.21 -26.81
C PHE A 327 4.92 -18.39 -27.71
N PRO A 328 5.16 -18.35 -29.04
CA PRO A 328 4.43 -17.47 -29.95
C PRO A 328 2.93 -17.82 -30.10
N GLN A 329 2.54 -19.05 -29.73
CA GLN A 329 1.17 -19.52 -29.75
C GLN A 329 0.33 -19.04 -28.56
N ALA A 330 0.98 -18.67 -27.46
CA ALA A 330 0.30 -18.12 -26.29
C ALA A 330 -0.07 -16.66 -26.54
N VAL A 331 -1.31 -16.29 -26.18
CA VAL A 331 -1.75 -14.89 -26.24
C VAL A 331 -0.97 -14.07 -25.20
N CYS A 332 -0.55 -12.87 -25.53
CA CYS A 332 0.14 -11.96 -24.62
C CYS A 332 -0.82 -10.87 -24.13
N LEU A 333 -0.94 -10.75 -22.83
CA LEU A 333 -1.67 -9.67 -22.16
C LEU A 333 -0.70 -8.88 -21.28
N ALA A 334 -0.49 -7.61 -21.60
CA ALA A 334 0.28 -6.69 -20.77
C ALA A 334 -0.68 -5.79 -19.98
N LEU A 335 -0.52 -5.71 -18.66
CA LEU A 335 -1.38 -4.91 -17.78
C LEU A 335 -0.55 -3.96 -16.93
N THR A 336 -1.05 -2.74 -16.77
CA THR A 336 -0.47 -1.79 -15.82
C THR A 336 -1.52 -0.80 -15.31
N ALA A 337 -1.25 -0.21 -14.15
CA ALA A 337 -2.08 0.87 -13.61
C ALA A 337 -1.65 2.25 -14.13
N THR A 338 -0.40 2.41 -14.48
CA THR A 338 0.23 3.69 -14.81
C THR A 338 1.16 3.53 -15.99
N ALA A 339 0.86 4.21 -17.08
CA ALA A 339 1.75 4.30 -18.24
C ALA A 339 1.53 5.63 -18.95
N THR A 340 2.58 6.45 -19.04
CA THR A 340 2.57 7.62 -19.91
C THR A 340 2.55 7.18 -21.38
N PRO A 341 2.17 8.03 -22.35
CA PRO A 341 2.16 7.67 -23.77
C PRO A 341 3.48 7.06 -24.25
N ARG A 342 4.61 7.56 -23.75
CA ARG A 342 5.94 7.02 -24.07
C ARG A 342 6.16 5.61 -23.52
N VAL A 343 5.70 5.35 -22.30
CA VAL A 343 5.77 4.01 -21.67
C VAL A 343 4.86 3.03 -22.42
N GLN A 344 3.66 3.46 -22.81
CA GLN A 344 2.72 2.66 -23.61
C GLN A 344 3.36 2.24 -24.95
N GLN A 345 4.00 3.18 -25.63
CA GLN A 345 4.70 2.91 -26.89
C GLN A 345 5.85 1.91 -26.68
N ASP A 346 6.71 2.10 -25.66
CA ASP A 346 7.84 1.20 -25.38
C ASP A 346 7.37 -0.23 -25.02
N ILE A 347 6.27 -0.39 -24.27
CA ILE A 347 5.66 -1.70 -23.98
C ILE A 347 5.17 -2.35 -25.27
N THR A 348 4.43 -1.59 -26.09
CA THR A 348 3.84 -2.07 -27.35
C THR A 348 4.92 -2.54 -28.32
N GLU A 349 5.97 -1.75 -28.50
CA GLU A 349 7.11 -2.09 -29.37
C GLU A 349 7.90 -3.28 -28.81
N SER A 350 8.22 -3.29 -27.52
CA SER A 350 9.00 -4.36 -26.88
C SER A 350 8.32 -5.73 -26.97
N LEU A 351 7.01 -5.78 -26.75
CA LEU A 351 6.24 -7.02 -26.79
C LEU A 351 5.65 -7.32 -28.18
N ALA A 352 5.90 -6.47 -29.17
CA ALA A 352 5.35 -6.57 -30.54
C ALA A 352 3.82 -6.66 -30.54
N LEU A 353 3.15 -5.87 -29.69
CA LEU A 353 1.69 -5.80 -29.61
C LEU A 353 1.15 -4.90 -30.74
N ARG A 354 -0.11 -5.10 -31.14
CA ARG A 354 -0.80 -4.22 -32.07
C ARG A 354 -1.42 -3.05 -31.34
N SER A 355 -1.25 -1.84 -31.86
CA SER A 355 -1.77 -0.61 -31.24
C SER A 355 -3.30 -0.58 -31.15
N GLU A 356 -4.00 -1.19 -32.10
CA GLU A 356 -5.46 -1.32 -32.09
C GLU A 356 -6.03 -2.15 -30.95
N ASN A 357 -5.20 -2.98 -30.31
CA ASN A 357 -5.56 -3.83 -29.18
C ASN A 357 -5.13 -3.21 -27.83
N ALA A 358 -4.96 -1.90 -27.77
CA ALA A 358 -4.69 -1.18 -26.53
C ALA A 358 -5.99 -0.64 -25.92
N PHE A 359 -6.31 -1.12 -24.73
CA PHE A 359 -7.46 -0.69 -23.95
C PHE A 359 -7.00 0.21 -22.82
N VAL A 360 -7.29 1.51 -22.95
CA VAL A 360 -6.90 2.51 -21.97
C VAL A 360 -8.15 3.03 -21.26
N ALA A 361 -8.28 2.73 -19.99
CA ALA A 361 -9.33 3.32 -19.17
C ALA A 361 -8.96 4.73 -18.74
N SER A 362 -9.96 5.55 -18.42
CA SER A 362 -9.71 6.88 -17.88
C SER A 362 -8.90 6.79 -16.58
N PHE A 363 -7.92 7.68 -16.45
CA PHE A 363 -7.16 7.89 -15.21
C PHE A 363 -7.93 8.75 -14.21
N ASP A 364 -9.07 9.32 -14.59
CA ASP A 364 -9.85 10.15 -13.68
C ASP A 364 -10.48 9.31 -12.56
N ARG A 365 -10.32 9.79 -11.35
CA ARG A 365 -10.92 9.27 -10.13
C ARG A 365 -11.77 10.39 -9.50
N PRO A 366 -13.01 10.59 -10.01
CA PRO A 366 -13.85 11.74 -9.62
C PRO A 366 -14.19 11.76 -8.12
N ASN A 367 -14.14 10.61 -7.46
CA ASN A 367 -14.41 10.48 -6.02
C ASN A 367 -13.25 10.90 -5.11
N LEU A 368 -12.04 11.15 -5.65
CA LEU A 368 -10.90 11.57 -4.85
C LEU A 368 -10.85 13.10 -4.73
N MET A 369 -10.87 13.62 -3.52
CA MET A 369 -10.62 15.02 -3.22
C MET A 369 -9.10 15.26 -3.11
N ILE A 370 -8.51 15.96 -4.07
CA ILE A 370 -7.07 16.18 -4.16
C ILE A 370 -6.71 17.54 -3.54
N ARG A 371 -5.84 17.53 -2.54
CA ARG A 371 -5.37 18.73 -1.83
C ARG A 371 -3.86 18.77 -1.71
N VAL A 372 -3.27 19.95 -1.89
CA VAL A 372 -1.86 20.23 -1.60
C VAL A 372 -1.79 21.37 -0.62
N GLN A 373 -1.07 21.17 0.48
CA GLN A 373 -0.85 22.21 1.50
C GLN A 373 0.63 22.43 1.74
N PRO A 374 1.07 23.66 2.03
CA PRO A 374 2.43 23.90 2.47
C PRO A 374 2.77 23.11 3.73
N LYS A 375 3.91 22.45 3.77
CA LYS A 375 4.44 21.70 4.91
C LYS A 375 5.09 22.67 5.89
N VAL A 376 4.41 23.02 6.99
CA VAL A 376 4.88 24.04 7.95
C VAL A 376 5.09 23.46 9.34
N GLU A 377 4.07 22.86 9.92
CA GLU A 377 4.09 22.11 11.18
C GLU A 377 3.44 20.76 10.95
N PRO A 378 4.20 19.81 10.35
CA PRO A 378 3.59 18.58 9.82
C PRO A 378 2.83 17.79 10.88
N VAL A 379 3.31 17.70 12.12
CA VAL A 379 2.61 16.97 13.19
C VAL A 379 1.24 17.60 13.49
N GLY A 380 1.17 18.92 13.65
CA GLY A 380 -0.10 19.64 13.88
C GLY A 380 -1.05 19.45 12.69
N GLN A 381 -0.53 19.58 11.45
CA GLN A 381 -1.33 19.39 10.22
C GLN A 381 -1.88 17.97 10.10
N ILE A 382 -1.11 16.95 10.49
CA ILE A 382 -1.55 15.54 10.51
C ILE A 382 -2.66 15.35 11.55
N LEU A 383 -2.47 15.85 12.77
CA LEU A 383 -3.46 15.70 13.84
C LEU A 383 -4.77 16.44 13.50
N ASP A 384 -4.71 17.65 12.96
CA ASP A 384 -5.88 18.40 12.49
C ASP A 384 -6.61 17.64 11.35
N PHE A 385 -5.84 17.05 10.43
CA PHE A 385 -6.40 16.25 9.35
C PHE A 385 -7.10 15.00 9.89
N LEU A 386 -6.47 14.25 10.80
CA LEU A 386 -7.05 13.05 11.40
C LEU A 386 -8.27 13.36 12.29
N ALA A 387 -8.28 14.50 12.97
CA ALA A 387 -9.43 14.96 13.72
C ALA A 387 -10.67 15.30 12.83
N ALA A 388 -10.42 15.68 11.57
CA ALA A 388 -11.48 15.87 10.57
C ALA A 388 -11.99 14.54 9.95
N HIS A 389 -11.30 13.42 10.21
CA HIS A 389 -11.61 12.08 9.69
C HIS A 389 -11.76 11.08 10.86
N PRO A 390 -12.65 11.31 11.84
CA PRO A 390 -12.83 10.40 12.95
C PRO A 390 -13.33 9.06 12.44
N ASP A 391 -12.81 7.97 13.03
CA ASP A 391 -13.22 6.59 12.75
C ASP A 391 -13.10 6.13 11.27
N GLN A 392 -12.31 6.84 10.46
CA GLN A 392 -12.08 6.49 9.07
C GLN A 392 -10.73 5.82 8.88
N SER A 393 -10.69 4.77 8.04
CA SER A 393 -9.47 4.08 7.67
C SER A 393 -8.65 4.88 6.65
N GLY A 394 -7.34 4.96 6.84
CA GLY A 394 -6.46 5.68 5.93
C GLY A 394 -4.99 5.33 6.02
N ILE A 395 -4.25 5.84 5.05
CA ILE A 395 -2.81 5.58 4.89
C ILE A 395 -2.04 6.90 4.97
N ILE A 396 -0.97 6.93 5.75
CA ILE A 396 -0.04 8.05 5.85
C ILE A 396 1.30 7.63 5.29
N TYR A 397 1.75 8.27 4.20
CA TYR A 397 3.03 7.98 3.56
C TYR A 397 4.15 8.87 4.06
N CYS A 398 5.26 8.26 4.47
CA CYS A 398 6.52 8.88 4.84
C CYS A 398 7.66 8.36 3.95
N SER A 399 8.70 9.17 3.76
CA SER A 399 9.85 8.84 2.90
C SER A 399 10.83 7.85 3.53
N THR A 400 10.94 7.82 4.87
CA THR A 400 11.93 7.01 5.59
C THR A 400 11.30 6.08 6.63
N GLN A 401 11.96 4.95 6.89
CA GLN A 401 11.54 3.98 7.90
C GLN A 401 11.47 4.62 9.29
N ARG A 402 12.51 5.38 9.67
CA ARG A 402 12.55 6.09 10.95
C ARG A 402 11.36 7.05 11.12
N HIS A 403 11.01 7.80 10.07
CA HIS A 403 9.87 8.72 10.13
C HIS A 403 8.54 7.96 10.31
N VAL A 404 8.41 6.76 9.70
CA VAL A 404 7.26 5.88 9.92
C VAL A 404 7.16 5.43 11.38
N ASP A 405 8.28 4.98 11.98
CA ASP A 405 8.31 4.53 13.37
C ASP A 405 8.02 5.67 14.35
N ASP A 406 8.68 6.81 14.17
CA ASP A 406 8.52 7.99 15.03
C ASP A 406 7.07 8.50 14.96
N LEU A 407 6.49 8.62 13.76
CA LEU A 407 5.12 9.13 13.58
C LEU A 407 4.07 8.13 14.09
N SER A 408 4.23 6.83 13.81
CA SER A 408 3.28 5.83 14.30
C SER A 408 3.26 5.76 15.82
N SER A 409 4.41 5.93 16.48
CA SER A 409 4.53 6.00 17.93
C SER A 409 3.86 7.24 18.50
N LEU A 410 4.13 8.42 17.89
CA LEU A 410 3.49 9.67 18.28
C LEU A 410 1.96 9.61 18.15
N LEU A 411 1.43 9.06 17.07
CA LEU A 411 -0.03 8.92 16.88
C LEU A 411 -0.66 8.02 17.95
N ARG A 412 0.00 6.92 18.32
CA ARG A 412 -0.46 6.05 19.43
C ARG A 412 -0.46 6.76 20.78
N GLU A 413 0.56 7.58 21.06
CA GLU A 413 0.61 8.41 22.27
C GLU A 413 -0.54 9.44 22.33
N GLN A 414 -1.03 9.88 21.16
CA GLN A 414 -2.22 10.73 21.04
C GLN A 414 -3.55 9.96 21.04
N GLY A 415 -3.52 8.64 21.32
CA GLY A 415 -4.70 7.78 21.35
C GLY A 415 -5.26 7.38 19.97
N ILE A 416 -4.48 7.58 18.90
CA ILE A 416 -4.88 7.19 17.55
C ILE A 416 -4.30 5.80 17.24
N ALA A 417 -5.17 4.82 16.95
CA ALA A 417 -4.75 3.48 16.57
C ALA A 417 -4.00 3.52 15.22
N ALA A 418 -2.67 3.44 15.27
CA ALA A 418 -1.80 3.50 14.12
C ALA A 418 -0.70 2.43 14.17
N LEU A 419 -0.40 1.79 13.05
CA LEU A 419 0.67 0.79 12.93
C LEU A 419 1.68 1.19 11.85
N PRO A 420 2.99 0.88 12.06
CA PRO A 420 4.03 1.12 11.08
C PRO A 420 4.05 0.04 10.00
N TYR A 421 4.45 0.42 8.77
CA TYR A 421 4.74 -0.54 7.69
C TYR A 421 5.90 -0.07 6.81
N HIS A 422 7.01 -0.78 6.85
CA HIS A 422 8.18 -0.53 6.00
C HIS A 422 9.04 -1.79 5.84
N ALA A 423 9.94 -1.79 4.86
CA ALA A 423 10.77 -2.95 4.51
C ALA A 423 11.73 -3.41 5.62
N GLY A 424 12.05 -2.52 6.58
CA GLY A 424 12.92 -2.85 7.73
C GLY A 424 12.24 -3.65 8.84
N LEU A 425 10.91 -3.78 8.82
CA LEU A 425 10.18 -4.62 9.78
C LEU A 425 10.32 -6.10 9.41
N ASP A 426 10.29 -6.98 10.40
CA ASP A 426 10.23 -8.43 10.21
C ASP A 426 9.00 -8.80 9.37
N LYS A 427 9.14 -9.86 8.58
CA LYS A 427 8.08 -10.32 7.66
C LYS A 427 6.78 -10.60 8.42
N SER A 428 6.86 -11.29 9.57
CA SER A 428 5.71 -11.61 10.42
C SER A 428 4.99 -10.36 10.95
N VAL A 429 5.75 -9.34 11.37
CA VAL A 429 5.21 -8.07 11.85
C VAL A 429 4.51 -7.31 10.71
N ARG A 430 5.09 -7.31 9.51
CA ARG A 430 4.45 -6.69 8.34
C ARG A 430 3.12 -7.35 7.99
N GLU A 431 3.09 -8.70 7.96
CA GLU A 431 1.88 -9.47 7.68
C GLU A 431 0.81 -9.23 8.74
N GLN A 432 1.20 -9.19 10.02
CA GLN A 432 0.27 -8.90 11.12
C GLN A 432 -0.30 -7.48 11.03
N ASN A 433 0.56 -6.46 10.80
CA ASN A 433 0.13 -5.08 10.69
C ASN A 433 -0.80 -4.87 9.47
N GLN A 434 -0.46 -5.49 8.33
CA GLN A 434 -1.30 -5.44 7.14
C GLN A 434 -2.66 -6.09 7.41
N ARG A 435 -2.69 -7.26 8.04
CA ARG A 435 -3.94 -7.94 8.40
C ARG A 435 -4.79 -7.10 9.32
N ALA A 436 -4.21 -6.53 10.39
CA ALA A 436 -4.93 -5.67 11.33
C ALA A 436 -5.59 -4.46 10.63
N PHE A 437 -4.90 -3.86 9.65
CA PHE A 437 -5.47 -2.79 8.84
C PHE A 437 -6.59 -3.27 7.91
N MET A 438 -6.45 -4.47 7.31
CA MET A 438 -7.46 -5.03 6.39
C MET A 438 -8.77 -5.40 7.07
N VAL A 439 -8.74 -5.79 8.36
CA VAL A 439 -9.91 -6.20 9.15
C VAL A 439 -10.44 -5.11 10.08
N ASP A 440 -9.96 -3.87 9.94
CA ASP A 440 -10.34 -2.69 10.72
C ASP A 440 -9.98 -2.71 12.23
N ASP A 441 -9.10 -3.61 12.65
CA ASP A 441 -8.53 -3.60 14.01
C ASP A 441 -7.70 -2.32 14.24
N VAL A 442 -7.10 -1.79 13.17
CA VAL A 442 -6.35 -0.53 13.17
C VAL A 442 -6.78 0.33 11.98
N ARG A 443 -7.13 1.57 12.26
CA ARG A 443 -7.66 2.50 11.23
C ARG A 443 -6.58 3.26 10.44
N VAL A 444 -5.37 3.44 10.98
CA VAL A 444 -4.32 4.23 10.33
C VAL A 444 -3.07 3.39 10.10
N MET A 445 -2.66 3.29 8.85
CA MET A 445 -1.37 2.71 8.49
C MET A 445 -0.38 3.83 8.18
N VAL A 446 0.72 3.91 8.94
CA VAL A 446 1.85 4.82 8.64
C VAL A 446 2.90 4.02 7.89
N ALA A 447 3.24 4.42 6.67
CA ALA A 447 4.01 3.54 5.80
C ALA A 447 5.00 4.26 4.90
N THR A 448 6.03 3.54 4.47
CA THR A 448 6.81 3.90 3.28
C THR A 448 6.13 3.37 2.02
N ILE A 449 6.70 3.64 0.85
CA ILE A 449 6.27 3.07 -0.45
C ILE A 449 6.14 1.53 -0.41
N ALA A 450 6.78 0.85 0.55
CA ALA A 450 6.67 -0.60 0.72
C ALA A 450 5.24 -1.08 1.03
N PHE A 451 4.40 -0.24 1.66
CA PHE A 451 2.97 -0.48 1.82
C PHE A 451 2.24 0.02 0.58
N GLY A 452 2.30 -0.79 -0.43
CA GLY A 452 1.85 -0.34 -1.72
C GLY A 452 1.19 -1.44 -2.51
N MET A 453 1.95 -2.11 -3.32
CA MET A 453 1.46 -3.16 -4.19
C MET A 453 0.94 -4.33 -3.34
N GLY A 454 -0.31 -4.76 -3.57
CA GLY A 454 -0.96 -5.86 -2.81
C GLY A 454 -1.98 -5.43 -1.75
N VAL A 455 -2.11 -4.15 -1.42
CA VAL A 455 -3.17 -3.68 -0.50
C VAL A 455 -4.45 -3.45 -1.29
N ASP A 456 -5.48 -4.26 -1.03
CA ASP A 456 -6.78 -4.19 -1.71
C ASP A 456 -7.94 -3.97 -0.71
N LYS A 457 -7.80 -2.95 0.16
CA LYS A 457 -8.86 -2.49 1.05
C LYS A 457 -9.76 -1.51 0.29
N PRO A 458 -11.08 -1.78 0.15
CA PRO A 458 -11.97 -0.95 -0.68
C PRO A 458 -12.28 0.42 -0.07
N ASP A 459 -12.36 0.49 1.24
CA ASP A 459 -12.92 1.59 2.03
C ASP A 459 -11.85 2.50 2.68
N VAL A 460 -10.67 2.61 2.09
CA VAL A 460 -9.66 3.59 2.51
C VAL A 460 -10.20 5.00 2.23
N ARG A 461 -10.51 5.77 3.29
CA ARG A 461 -11.15 7.08 3.19
C ARG A 461 -10.17 8.24 3.02
N PHE A 462 -8.89 8.03 3.35
CA PHE A 462 -7.90 9.07 3.10
C PHE A 462 -6.51 8.50 2.79
N VAL A 463 -5.75 9.28 2.02
CA VAL A 463 -4.31 9.11 1.84
C VAL A 463 -3.63 10.44 2.13
N LEU A 464 -2.71 10.45 3.09
CA LEU A 464 -1.94 11.62 3.46
C LEU A 464 -0.46 11.39 3.15
N HIS A 465 0.15 12.27 2.37
CA HIS A 465 1.59 12.30 2.13
C HIS A 465 2.23 13.34 3.05
N VAL A 466 3.01 12.88 4.03
CA VAL A 466 3.79 13.77 4.90
C VAL A 466 5.02 14.27 4.18
N ASP A 467 5.60 13.43 3.35
CA ASP A 467 6.75 13.72 2.50
C ASP A 467 6.38 13.61 1.03
N LEU A 468 7.09 14.39 0.18
CA LEU A 468 6.86 14.38 -1.26
C LEU A 468 7.22 13.00 -1.86
N PRO A 469 6.36 12.39 -2.69
CA PRO A 469 6.70 11.22 -3.51
C PRO A 469 7.83 11.52 -4.51
N GLN A 470 8.43 10.48 -5.09
CA GLN A 470 9.55 10.67 -6.02
C GLN A 470 9.13 11.23 -7.38
N ASP A 471 7.90 10.92 -7.82
CA ASP A 471 7.34 11.29 -9.13
C ASP A 471 5.79 11.25 -9.11
N VAL A 472 5.18 11.64 -10.23
CA VAL A 472 3.72 11.69 -10.41
C VAL A 472 3.11 10.31 -10.40
N GLU A 473 3.78 9.30 -10.96
CA GLU A 473 3.29 7.92 -11.01
C GLU A 473 3.18 7.31 -9.61
N ASN A 474 4.22 7.48 -8.78
CA ASN A 474 4.18 7.05 -7.37
C ASN A 474 3.06 7.75 -6.61
N TYR A 475 2.92 9.06 -6.77
CA TYR A 475 1.82 9.81 -6.17
C TYR A 475 0.47 9.25 -6.60
N TYR A 476 0.26 9.07 -7.91
CA TYR A 476 -1.00 8.57 -8.47
C TYR A 476 -1.33 7.16 -7.98
N GLN A 477 -0.35 6.25 -7.95
CA GLN A 477 -0.54 4.89 -7.43
C GLN A 477 -0.91 4.89 -5.94
N GLN A 478 -0.30 5.78 -5.14
CA GLN A 478 -0.53 5.87 -3.72
C GLN A 478 -1.91 6.45 -3.40
N ILE A 479 -2.34 7.53 -4.04
CA ILE A 479 -3.70 8.06 -3.88
C ILE A 479 -4.77 7.13 -4.48
N GLY A 480 -4.41 6.33 -5.48
CA GLY A 480 -5.27 5.32 -6.10
C GLY A 480 -5.71 4.19 -5.14
N ARG A 481 -5.13 4.12 -3.94
CA ARG A 481 -5.55 3.18 -2.88
C ARG A 481 -6.81 3.63 -2.17
N ALA A 482 -7.09 4.93 -2.18
CA ALA A 482 -8.26 5.51 -1.56
C ALA A 482 -9.52 5.32 -2.42
N GLY A 483 -10.67 5.11 -1.77
CA GLY A 483 -12.00 5.11 -2.39
C GLY A 483 -12.16 4.11 -3.53
N ARG A 484 -11.68 2.87 -3.39
CA ARG A 484 -11.84 1.83 -4.43
C ARG A 484 -13.28 1.37 -4.60
N ASP A 485 -14.09 1.56 -3.58
CA ASP A 485 -15.54 1.35 -3.58
C ASP A 485 -16.34 2.43 -4.31
N GLY A 486 -15.67 3.50 -4.79
CA GLY A 486 -16.30 4.64 -5.45
C GLY A 486 -16.75 5.75 -4.51
N GLU A 487 -16.72 5.51 -3.21
CA GLU A 487 -17.06 6.52 -2.21
C GLU A 487 -15.99 7.61 -2.11
N ARG A 488 -16.38 8.79 -1.66
CA ARG A 488 -15.47 9.93 -1.50
C ARG A 488 -14.31 9.57 -0.58
N ALA A 489 -13.10 9.96 -1.01
CA ALA A 489 -11.89 9.85 -0.21
C ALA A 489 -11.03 11.11 -0.37
N ASP A 490 -10.31 11.48 0.70
CA ASP A 490 -9.51 12.69 0.77
C ASP A 490 -8.01 12.38 0.61
N CYS A 491 -7.36 13.01 -0.37
CA CYS A 491 -5.94 12.89 -0.65
C CYS A 491 -5.24 14.21 -0.33
N LEU A 492 -4.40 14.22 0.71
CA LEU A 492 -3.64 15.41 1.12
C LEU A 492 -2.15 15.19 0.91
N LEU A 493 -1.50 16.12 0.22
CA LEU A 493 -0.05 16.22 0.11
C LEU A 493 0.45 17.43 0.92
N LEU A 494 1.35 17.21 1.87
CA LEU A 494 2.13 18.26 2.53
C LEU A 494 3.38 18.54 1.69
N PHE A 495 3.41 19.69 1.03
CA PHE A 495 4.48 20.06 0.10
C PHE A 495 5.49 20.99 0.74
N GLY A 496 6.78 20.64 0.68
CA GLY A 496 7.88 21.46 1.14
C GLY A 496 9.14 21.25 0.31
N TYR A 497 9.89 22.34 0.02
CA TYR A 497 11.13 22.26 -0.76
C TYR A 497 12.25 21.46 -0.07
N GLY A 498 12.19 21.28 1.26
CA GLY A 498 13.11 20.41 1.97
C GLY A 498 13.07 18.96 1.46
N ASP A 499 11.87 18.48 1.12
CA ASP A 499 11.69 17.14 0.57
C ASP A 499 12.27 17.06 -0.86
N VAL A 500 12.07 18.12 -1.67
CA VAL A 500 12.63 18.20 -3.03
C VAL A 500 14.16 18.11 -2.99
N HIS A 501 14.82 18.86 -2.10
CA HIS A 501 16.28 18.81 -1.94
C HIS A 501 16.75 17.43 -1.50
N THR A 502 16.03 16.79 -0.58
CA THR A 502 16.37 15.44 -0.11
C THR A 502 16.29 14.44 -1.25
N ILE A 503 15.22 14.45 -2.04
CA ILE A 503 15.04 13.56 -3.20
C ILE A 503 16.11 13.82 -4.26
N GLN A 504 16.40 15.09 -4.58
CA GLN A 504 17.46 15.46 -5.52
C GLN A 504 18.82 14.95 -5.07
N HIS A 505 19.15 15.05 -3.77
CA HIS A 505 20.39 14.51 -3.23
C HIS A 505 20.49 13.00 -3.50
N PHE A 506 19.43 12.21 -3.20
CA PHE A 506 19.41 10.78 -3.49
C PHE A 506 19.52 10.47 -4.98
N ILE A 507 18.87 11.26 -5.85
CA ILE A 507 18.99 11.08 -7.30
C ILE A 507 20.44 11.34 -7.76
N ARG A 508 21.09 12.39 -7.25
CA ARG A 508 22.49 12.75 -7.61
C ARG A 508 23.50 11.70 -7.15
N THR A 509 23.24 11.00 -6.05
CA THR A 509 24.10 9.93 -5.54
C THR A 509 23.83 8.57 -6.19
N GLY A 510 22.74 8.42 -6.95
CA GLY A 510 22.38 7.21 -7.67
C GLY A 510 23.08 7.04 -9.03
N ALA A 511 22.65 6.03 -9.81
CA ALA A 511 23.22 5.69 -11.11
C ALA A 511 23.12 6.86 -12.10
N GLU A 512 24.23 7.17 -12.78
CA GLU A 512 24.33 8.32 -13.68
C GLU A 512 23.36 8.25 -14.86
N ALA A 513 23.18 7.05 -15.41
CA ALA A 513 22.31 6.81 -16.58
C ALA A 513 20.84 7.19 -16.34
N GLU A 514 20.33 7.07 -15.10
CA GLU A 514 18.94 7.34 -14.76
C GLU A 514 18.70 8.75 -14.23
N ARG A 515 19.76 9.47 -13.88
CA ARG A 515 19.73 10.72 -13.11
C ARG A 515 18.90 11.80 -13.79
N ALA A 516 19.11 12.03 -15.09
CA ALA A 516 18.39 13.05 -15.85
C ALA A 516 16.87 12.76 -15.90
N GLY A 517 16.48 11.51 -16.18
CA GLY A 517 15.08 11.12 -16.24
C GLY A 517 14.38 11.24 -14.87
N ARG A 518 15.05 10.83 -13.78
CA ARG A 518 14.50 10.95 -12.42
C ARG A 518 14.35 12.40 -11.98
N LEU A 519 15.31 13.28 -12.29
CA LEU A 519 15.20 14.72 -12.03
C LEU A 519 14.04 15.35 -12.80
N GLN A 520 13.84 14.97 -14.06
CA GLN A 520 12.73 15.47 -14.86
C GLN A 520 11.37 15.04 -14.29
N ARG A 521 11.22 13.77 -13.87
CA ARG A 521 9.99 13.28 -13.24
C ARG A 521 9.70 14.01 -11.91
N LEU A 522 10.72 14.20 -11.08
CA LEU A 522 10.58 14.99 -9.84
C LEU A 522 10.13 16.43 -10.14
N GLN A 523 10.75 17.08 -11.12
CA GLN A 523 10.36 18.45 -11.50
C GLN A 523 8.92 18.53 -12.00
N THR A 524 8.44 17.50 -12.70
CA THR A 524 7.05 17.43 -13.15
C THR A 524 6.08 17.34 -11.96
N LEU A 525 6.43 16.55 -10.93
CA LEU A 525 5.63 16.48 -9.70
C LEU A 525 5.64 17.82 -8.94
N VAL A 526 6.79 18.49 -8.86
CA VAL A 526 6.90 19.82 -8.24
C VAL A 526 6.01 20.83 -8.98
N ASN A 527 6.09 20.88 -10.30
CA ASN A 527 5.26 21.77 -11.14
C ASN A 527 3.75 21.49 -10.93
N TRP A 528 3.38 20.21 -10.84
CA TRP A 528 2.01 19.81 -10.52
C TRP A 528 1.57 20.27 -9.13
N ALA A 529 2.42 20.10 -8.10
CA ALA A 529 2.12 20.53 -6.74
C ALA A 529 1.99 22.05 -6.61
N GLU A 530 2.68 22.81 -7.45
CA GLU A 530 2.65 24.27 -7.50
C GLU A 530 1.56 24.86 -8.40
N ALA A 531 0.92 24.03 -9.23
CA ALA A 531 -0.09 24.48 -10.17
C ALA A 531 -1.25 25.25 -9.50
N GLN A 532 -1.67 26.37 -10.08
CA GLN A 532 -2.73 27.23 -9.57
C GLN A 532 -4.14 26.86 -10.12
N GLY A 533 -4.17 26.19 -11.28
CA GLY A 533 -5.39 25.69 -11.91
C GLY A 533 -5.90 24.39 -11.28
N CYS A 534 -6.91 23.80 -11.90
CA CYS A 534 -7.42 22.50 -11.52
C CYS A 534 -6.31 21.46 -11.41
N ARG A 535 -6.21 20.75 -10.29
CA ARG A 535 -5.18 19.72 -10.06
C ARG A 535 -5.33 18.50 -10.99
N ARG A 536 -6.57 18.22 -11.43
CA ARG A 536 -6.84 17.06 -12.29
C ARG A 536 -6.30 17.27 -13.70
N GLN A 537 -6.42 18.47 -14.26
CA GLN A 537 -5.96 18.75 -15.62
C GLN A 537 -4.50 18.33 -15.86
N PRO A 538 -3.49 18.85 -15.10
CA PRO A 538 -2.09 18.45 -15.31
C PRO A 538 -1.81 17.00 -14.89
N LEU A 539 -2.57 16.44 -13.92
CA LEU A 539 -2.41 15.06 -13.51
C LEU A 539 -2.83 14.09 -14.62
N LEU A 540 -3.98 14.31 -15.23
CA LEU A 540 -4.49 13.49 -16.32
C LEU A 540 -3.70 13.70 -17.62
N ALA A 541 -3.32 14.95 -17.92
CA ALA A 541 -2.47 15.28 -19.06
C ALA A 541 -1.10 14.58 -19.01
N TYR A 542 -0.57 14.34 -17.82
CA TYR A 542 0.66 13.56 -17.63
C TYR A 542 0.54 12.14 -18.19
N PHE A 543 -0.61 11.52 -18.08
CA PHE A 543 -0.92 10.19 -18.61
C PHE A 543 -1.47 10.23 -20.04
N GLY A 544 -1.53 11.42 -20.68
CA GLY A 544 -2.02 11.59 -22.05
C GLY A 544 -3.54 11.78 -22.15
N GLU A 545 -4.24 11.94 -21.02
CA GLU A 545 -5.69 12.16 -21.00
C GLU A 545 -6.02 13.65 -20.92
N THR A 546 -6.94 14.11 -21.77
CA THR A 546 -7.44 15.50 -21.75
C THR A 546 -8.65 15.62 -20.83
N TYR A 547 -8.55 16.48 -19.82
CA TYR A 547 -9.67 16.81 -18.94
C TYR A 547 -10.41 18.05 -19.47
N GLY A 548 -11.65 17.87 -19.89
CA GLY A 548 -12.40 18.90 -20.62
C GLY A 548 -13.02 20.02 -19.78
N ALA A 549 -13.02 19.91 -18.41
CA ALA A 549 -13.59 20.90 -17.55
C ALA A 549 -12.53 21.79 -16.88
N ASP A 550 -12.79 23.09 -16.77
CA ASP A 550 -11.90 24.02 -16.06
C ASP A 550 -11.96 23.87 -14.53
N ASN A 551 -13.04 23.31 -14.02
CA ASN A 551 -13.27 23.10 -12.60
C ASN A 551 -13.78 21.68 -12.34
N CYS A 552 -13.06 20.91 -11.51
CA CYS A 552 -13.44 19.54 -11.19
C CYS A 552 -14.33 19.44 -9.93
N GLY A 553 -14.52 20.51 -9.17
CA GLY A 553 -15.26 20.52 -7.89
C GLY A 553 -14.63 19.67 -6.78
N MET A 554 -13.56 18.92 -7.06
CA MET A 554 -12.94 17.91 -6.18
C MET A 554 -11.43 18.10 -6.08
N CYS A 555 -10.95 19.33 -6.07
CA CYS A 555 -9.58 19.66 -5.66
C CYS A 555 -9.56 21.01 -4.93
N ASP A 556 -8.50 21.22 -4.15
CA ASP A 556 -8.33 22.45 -3.36
C ASP A 556 -8.40 23.71 -4.22
N ASN A 557 -7.84 23.68 -5.44
CA ASN A 557 -7.86 24.83 -6.36
C ASN A 557 -9.25 25.15 -6.89
N CYS A 558 -10.09 24.14 -7.04
CA CYS A 558 -11.45 24.30 -7.58
C CYS A 558 -12.51 24.60 -6.51
N THR A 559 -12.26 24.24 -5.24
CA THR A 559 -13.23 24.40 -4.15
C THR A 559 -13.09 25.70 -3.38
N VAL A 560 -12.05 26.50 -3.67
CA VAL A 560 -11.87 27.82 -3.03
C VAL A 560 -12.88 28.83 -3.59
N THR A 561 -13.70 29.40 -2.72
CA THR A 561 -14.64 30.47 -3.08
C THR A 561 -13.95 31.85 -3.16
N ALA A 562 -14.49 32.77 -3.97
CA ALA A 562 -13.94 34.11 -4.12
C ALA A 562 -13.94 34.92 -2.78
N GLU A 563 -14.84 34.60 -1.88
CA GLU A 563 -14.97 35.26 -0.57
C GLU A 563 -13.88 34.88 0.43
N GLU A 564 -13.16 33.79 0.18
CA GLU A 564 -12.10 33.28 1.04
C GLU A 564 -10.69 33.80 0.67
N GLN A 565 -10.59 34.71 -0.28
CA GLN A 565 -9.32 35.24 -0.79
C GLN A 565 -8.95 36.59 -0.14
N VAL A 566 -7.70 36.71 0.30
CA VAL A 566 -7.19 37.97 0.92
C VAL A 566 -6.14 38.59 0.00
N ASP A 567 -6.20 39.91 -0.14
CA ASP A 567 -5.18 40.66 -0.87
C ASP A 567 -3.83 40.67 -0.10
N LEU A 568 -2.83 40.05 -0.65
CA LEU A 568 -1.47 39.99 -0.12
C LEU A 568 -0.46 40.86 -0.91
N THR A 569 -0.92 41.75 -1.76
CA THR A 569 -0.07 42.60 -2.60
C THR A 569 0.99 43.33 -1.77
N VAL A 570 0.61 43.93 -0.65
CA VAL A 570 1.55 44.64 0.23
C VAL A 570 2.58 43.69 0.87
N ALA A 571 2.15 42.49 1.28
CA ALA A 571 3.05 41.48 1.82
C ALA A 571 4.06 40.98 0.77
N ALA A 572 3.60 40.73 -0.45
CA ALA A 572 4.47 40.40 -1.59
C ALA A 572 5.50 41.50 -1.85
N GLN A 573 5.05 42.76 -1.95
CA GLN A 573 5.95 43.91 -2.16
C GLN A 573 7.01 44.04 -1.06
N LYS A 574 6.65 43.88 0.21
CA LYS A 574 7.61 43.87 1.33
C LYS A 574 8.66 42.76 1.16
N PHE A 575 8.20 41.54 0.84
CA PHE A 575 9.09 40.39 0.72
C PHE A 575 10.02 40.51 -0.48
N LEU A 576 9.49 40.78 -1.66
CA LEU A 576 10.24 40.94 -2.90
C LEU A 576 11.26 42.08 -2.81
N SER A 577 10.84 43.24 -2.24
CA SER A 577 11.76 44.35 -1.99
C SER A 577 12.89 43.96 -1.06
N CYS A 578 12.64 43.13 -0.06
CA CYS A 578 13.68 42.64 0.85
C CYS A 578 14.65 41.68 0.12
N VAL A 579 14.13 40.77 -0.74
CA VAL A 579 14.95 39.89 -1.57
C VAL A 579 15.91 40.70 -2.46
N VAL A 580 15.41 41.74 -3.14
CA VAL A 580 16.24 42.62 -3.99
C VAL A 580 17.30 43.32 -3.16
N ARG A 581 16.92 43.90 -2.01
CA ARG A 581 17.85 44.70 -1.16
C ARG A 581 18.87 43.86 -0.46
N THR A 582 18.63 42.59 -0.21
CA THR A 582 19.63 41.63 0.29
C THR A 582 20.50 41.05 -0.82
N GLY A 583 20.37 41.55 -2.06
CA GLY A 583 21.23 41.20 -3.20
C GLY A 583 20.89 39.89 -3.87
N GLN A 584 19.68 39.30 -3.63
CA GLN A 584 19.22 38.06 -4.24
C GLN A 584 20.20 36.87 -4.05
N LYS A 585 20.87 36.82 -2.90
CA LYS A 585 21.87 35.79 -2.57
C LYS A 585 21.55 35.01 -1.29
N PHE A 586 20.35 35.19 -0.76
CA PHE A 586 19.97 34.59 0.52
C PHE A 586 18.67 33.81 0.37
N GLY A 587 18.56 32.75 1.19
CA GLY A 587 17.32 31.95 1.29
C GLY A 587 16.23 32.66 2.10
N ALA A 588 15.02 32.11 2.06
CA ALA A 588 13.82 32.66 2.70
C ALA A 588 14.03 32.98 4.19
N GLY A 589 14.70 32.11 4.94
CA GLY A 589 14.92 32.31 6.37
C GLY A 589 15.70 33.59 6.70
N HIS A 590 16.72 33.92 5.92
CA HIS A 590 17.50 35.17 6.10
C HIS A 590 16.65 36.40 5.73
N VAL A 591 15.94 36.36 4.64
CA VAL A 591 15.04 37.43 4.20
C VAL A 591 13.94 37.70 5.25
N ILE A 592 13.35 36.65 5.83
CA ILE A 592 12.36 36.73 6.90
C ILE A 592 12.96 37.38 8.16
N ASN A 593 14.19 37.00 8.55
CA ASN A 593 14.88 37.61 9.69
C ASN A 593 15.08 39.13 9.49
N VAL A 594 15.44 39.54 8.28
CA VAL A 594 15.55 40.96 7.95
C VAL A 594 14.20 41.67 8.03
N LEU A 595 13.16 41.11 7.42
CA LEU A 595 11.79 41.65 7.43
C LEU A 595 11.24 41.81 8.84
N ARG A 596 11.54 40.87 9.73
CA ARG A 596 11.07 40.89 11.13
C ARG A 596 11.92 41.76 12.05
N GLY A 597 13.01 42.34 11.53
CA GLY A 597 13.87 43.19 12.33
C GLY A 597 14.78 42.40 13.28
N SER A 598 15.14 41.18 12.94
CA SER A 598 16.00 40.32 13.75
C SER A 598 17.42 40.86 13.86
N ARG A 599 18.01 40.79 15.06
CA ARG A 599 19.42 41.08 15.32
C ARG A 599 20.28 39.82 15.32
N ALA A 600 19.84 38.75 14.64
CA ALA A 600 20.65 37.55 14.50
C ALA A 600 22.02 37.85 13.89
N GLN A 601 23.04 37.11 14.33
CA GLN A 601 24.44 37.32 13.92
C GLN A 601 24.61 37.34 12.39
N ALA A 602 23.84 36.52 11.67
CA ALA A 602 23.85 36.50 10.21
C ALA A 602 23.36 37.82 9.59
N VAL A 603 22.35 38.49 10.16
CA VAL A 603 21.84 39.79 9.69
C VAL A 603 22.87 40.88 9.92
N LEU A 604 23.47 40.90 11.12
CA LEU A 604 24.51 41.89 11.51
C LEU A 604 25.80 41.72 10.68
N LYS A 605 26.24 40.50 10.44
CA LYS A 605 27.42 40.18 9.64
C LYS A 605 27.38 40.79 8.24
N TRP A 606 26.20 40.85 7.64
CA TRP A 606 25.98 41.38 6.29
C TRP A 606 25.51 42.85 6.27
N GLY A 607 25.38 43.50 7.44
CA GLY A 607 24.92 44.88 7.54
C GLY A 607 23.48 45.10 7.16
N HIS A 608 22.66 44.03 7.14
CA HIS A 608 21.28 44.07 6.67
C HIS A 608 20.33 44.73 7.69
N GLU A 609 20.76 44.96 8.90
CA GLU A 609 20.04 45.78 9.89
C GLU A 609 19.87 47.25 9.46
N ARG A 610 20.68 47.71 8.48
CA ARG A 610 20.62 49.07 7.93
C ARG A 610 19.73 49.21 6.71
N LEU A 611 19.21 48.10 6.22
CA LEU A 611 18.30 48.13 5.06
C LEU A 611 16.97 48.75 5.42
N SER A 612 16.38 49.52 4.50
CA SER A 612 15.05 50.10 4.67
C SER A 612 13.93 49.03 4.78
N THR A 613 14.26 47.78 4.47
CA THR A 613 13.35 46.63 4.63
C THR A 613 13.51 45.91 5.95
N HIS A 614 14.45 46.34 6.81
CA HIS A 614 14.63 45.76 8.14
C HIS A 614 13.46 46.15 9.06
N GLY A 615 12.72 45.17 9.56
CA GLY A 615 11.63 45.35 10.50
C GLY A 615 10.28 45.80 9.88
N ILE A 616 10.16 45.93 8.55
CA ILE A 616 8.87 46.32 7.91
C ILE A 616 7.83 45.18 7.87
N GLY A 617 8.21 43.97 8.22
CA GLY A 617 7.38 42.78 8.18
C GLY A 617 7.04 42.23 9.57
N GLN A 618 7.02 43.06 10.62
CA GLN A 618 6.66 42.62 11.98
C GLN A 618 5.16 42.31 12.16
N ASP A 619 4.34 42.73 11.23
CA ASP A 619 2.90 42.45 11.13
C ASP A 619 2.57 40.95 10.93
N TYR A 620 3.54 40.17 10.46
CA TYR A 620 3.39 38.73 10.34
C TYR A 620 4.40 37.95 11.19
N THR A 621 3.99 36.75 11.65
CA THR A 621 4.88 35.85 12.36
C THR A 621 5.95 35.26 11.40
N GLU A 622 7.02 34.70 11.94
CA GLU A 622 8.03 34.01 11.14
C GLU A 622 7.40 32.89 10.30
N GLN A 623 6.49 32.16 10.91
CA GLN A 623 5.78 31.06 10.29
C GLN A 623 4.88 31.54 9.15
N THR A 624 4.15 32.63 9.37
CA THR A 624 3.34 33.25 8.31
C THR A 624 4.20 33.70 7.14
N TRP A 625 5.36 34.32 7.41
CA TRP A 625 6.30 34.71 6.36
C TRP A 625 6.87 33.52 5.60
N LYS A 626 7.14 32.38 6.26
CA LYS A 626 7.56 31.14 5.58
C LYS A 626 6.48 30.64 4.62
N GLN A 627 5.22 30.66 5.04
CA GLN A 627 4.08 30.32 4.19
C GLN A 627 3.94 31.28 2.99
N LEU A 628 4.04 32.58 3.23
CA LEU A 628 3.96 33.60 2.18
C LEU A 628 5.11 33.46 1.17
N ALA A 629 6.35 33.25 1.64
CA ALA A 629 7.50 33.03 0.77
C ALA A 629 7.29 31.85 -0.17
N GLN A 630 6.75 30.76 0.38
CA GLN A 630 6.42 29.57 -0.41
C GLN A 630 5.33 29.85 -1.45
N GLN A 631 4.32 30.65 -1.09
CA GLN A 631 3.28 31.09 -2.03
C GLN A 631 3.86 32.00 -3.14
N PHE A 632 4.75 32.90 -2.81
CA PHE A 632 5.38 33.79 -3.81
C PHE A 632 6.27 33.01 -4.80
N LEU A 633 6.90 31.92 -4.34
CA LEU A 633 7.57 30.95 -5.23
C LEU A 633 6.56 30.24 -6.14
N GLN A 634 5.49 29.70 -5.56
CA GLN A 634 4.44 29.00 -6.32
C GLN A 634 3.77 29.85 -7.37
N GLN A 635 3.75 31.17 -7.18
CA GLN A 635 3.16 32.10 -8.14
C GLN A 635 4.13 32.64 -9.17
N GLY A 636 5.35 32.15 -9.11
CA GLY A 636 6.38 32.58 -10.01
C GLY A 636 6.82 34.06 -9.79
N LEU A 637 6.52 34.66 -8.62
CA LEU A 637 7.05 35.99 -8.26
C LEU A 637 8.51 35.89 -7.81
N LEU A 638 8.92 34.73 -7.34
CA LEU A 638 10.27 34.39 -6.93
C LEU A 638 10.76 33.18 -7.73
N THR A 639 12.04 33.12 -7.94
CA THR A 639 12.76 31.93 -8.39
C THR A 639 13.70 31.46 -7.30
N HIS A 640 13.90 30.16 -7.25
CA HIS A 640 14.74 29.53 -6.24
C HIS A 640 15.93 28.85 -6.94
N GLU A 641 17.14 29.22 -6.58
CA GLU A 641 18.33 28.54 -7.08
C GLU A 641 18.56 27.26 -6.28
N VAL A 642 18.45 26.14 -7.00
CA VAL A 642 18.41 24.81 -6.40
C VAL A 642 19.69 24.43 -5.65
N ASP A 643 20.85 24.92 -6.11
CA ASP A 643 22.16 24.53 -5.56
C ASP A 643 22.49 25.24 -4.24
N TYR A 644 22.02 26.47 -4.04
CA TYR A 644 22.37 27.30 -2.88
C TYR A 644 21.15 27.71 -2.05
N GLY A 645 19.94 27.36 -2.46
CA GLY A 645 18.74 27.73 -1.74
C GLY A 645 18.45 29.24 -1.73
N THR A 646 19.04 30.00 -2.67
CA THR A 646 18.90 31.44 -2.75
C THR A 646 17.63 31.84 -3.49
N LEU A 647 17.04 32.97 -3.08
CA LEU A 647 15.85 33.52 -3.72
C LEU A 647 16.22 34.66 -4.64
N SER A 648 15.67 34.65 -5.84
CA SER A 648 15.73 35.76 -6.79
C SER A 648 14.33 36.18 -7.20
N VAL A 649 14.15 37.45 -7.53
CA VAL A 649 12.87 37.98 -8.01
C VAL A 649 12.76 37.68 -9.50
N SER A 650 11.68 37.05 -9.91
CA SER A 650 11.39 36.76 -11.32
C SER A 650 11.03 38.05 -12.09
N GLU A 651 10.92 37.96 -13.43
CA GLU A 651 10.45 39.08 -14.25
C GLU A 651 9.06 39.53 -13.80
N GLN A 652 8.14 38.60 -13.54
CA GLN A 652 6.81 38.83 -13.03
C GLN A 652 6.80 39.45 -11.59
N GLY A 653 7.69 38.99 -10.72
CA GLY A 653 7.89 39.59 -9.40
C GLY A 653 8.49 41.00 -9.48
N GLY A 654 9.34 41.25 -10.46
CA GLY A 654 9.88 42.58 -10.76
C GLY A 654 8.80 43.58 -11.15
N GLU A 655 7.82 43.18 -11.93
CA GLU A 655 6.65 44.01 -12.25
C GLU A 655 5.80 44.33 -11.02
N CYS A 656 5.68 43.39 -10.07
CA CYS A 656 4.97 43.61 -8.81
C CYS A 656 5.70 44.60 -7.89
N CYS A 657 7.04 44.68 -7.94
CA CYS A 657 7.88 45.58 -7.16
C CYS A 657 8.12 46.94 -7.78
N GLY A 658 8.05 47.05 -9.10
CA GLY A 658 8.59 48.20 -9.85
C GLY A 658 7.57 49.09 -10.47
N ALA A 659 7.85 50.34 -10.41
CA ALA A 659 7.71 51.55 -11.22
C ALA A 659 6.63 51.67 -12.34
N ARG A 660 5.75 50.69 -12.54
CA ARG A 660 4.53 50.87 -13.33
C ARG A 660 3.31 50.35 -12.54
N PRO A 661 2.28 51.17 -12.36
CA PRO A 661 1.12 50.81 -11.52
C PRO A 661 0.14 49.95 -12.28
N ARG A 662 0.44 48.66 -12.45
CA ARG A 662 -0.48 47.68 -13.05
C ARG A 662 -0.20 46.25 -12.54
N CYS A 663 -0.13 46.09 -11.25
CA CYS A 663 -0.22 44.74 -10.67
C CYS A 663 -1.35 44.70 -9.65
N GLY A 664 -2.55 44.50 -10.12
CA GLY A 664 -3.69 44.11 -9.30
C GLY A 664 -3.76 42.58 -9.23
N GLY A 665 -2.97 41.96 -8.45
CA GLY A 665 -3.14 40.57 -8.08
C GLY A 665 -3.79 40.48 -6.72
N TYR A 666 -5.01 40.00 -6.65
CA TYR A 666 -5.70 39.79 -5.39
C TYR A 666 -5.27 38.44 -4.82
N CYS A 667 -4.81 38.49 -3.62
CA CYS A 667 -4.53 37.37 -2.79
C CYS A 667 -5.51 37.40 -1.61
N ARG A 668 -6.30 36.39 -1.45
CA ARG A 668 -7.34 36.36 -0.41
C ARG A 668 -7.08 35.23 0.58
N GLN A 669 -7.28 35.54 1.85
CA GLN A 669 -7.13 34.60 2.96
C GLN A 669 -8.38 33.72 3.09
N ARG A 670 -8.20 32.42 3.37
CA ARG A 670 -9.26 31.58 3.90
C ARG A 670 -9.56 31.98 5.34
N PRO A 671 -10.83 32.17 5.75
CA PRO A 671 -11.14 32.26 7.16
C PRO A 671 -10.81 30.91 7.79
N ALA A 672 -9.94 30.93 8.79
CA ALA A 672 -9.61 29.74 9.54
C ALA A 672 -10.86 29.23 10.26
N ALA A 673 -11.19 27.98 10.10
CA ALA A 673 -11.73 27.23 11.21
C ALA A 673 -10.73 27.44 12.36
N ARG A 674 -11.10 28.27 13.30
CA ARG A 674 -10.37 28.77 14.47
C ARG A 674 -9.07 28.00 14.80
N ARG A 675 -7.94 28.28 14.13
CA ARG A 675 -6.56 28.28 14.66
C ARG A 675 -5.41 28.35 13.64
N HIS A 676 -5.58 28.03 12.33
CA HIS A 676 -4.46 28.18 11.38
C HIS A 676 -4.89 28.90 10.09
N ARG A 677 -4.21 29.98 9.75
CA ARG A 677 -4.46 30.81 8.56
C ARG A 677 -3.50 30.37 7.44
N THR A 678 -4.02 29.69 6.45
CA THR A 678 -3.31 29.42 5.17
C THR A 678 -3.63 30.52 4.16
N TYR A 679 -2.62 31.01 3.45
CA TYR A 679 -2.72 32.12 2.52
C TYR A 679 -2.52 31.64 1.08
N ARG A 680 -3.32 32.14 0.13
CA ARG A 680 -3.25 31.75 -1.27
C ARG A 680 -3.46 32.95 -2.20
N LEU A 681 -2.69 33.01 -3.30
CA LEU A 681 -2.76 34.03 -4.36
C LEU A 681 -3.59 33.56 -5.56
N MET A 682 -4.27 34.43 -6.28
CA MET A 682 -5.02 34.14 -7.51
C MET A 682 -4.19 34.33 -8.77
N SER A 683 -4.58 33.67 -9.85
CA SER A 683 -3.98 33.80 -11.18
C SER A 683 -4.22 35.18 -11.78
N LEU A 684 -3.24 35.70 -12.51
CA LEU A 684 -3.15 37.04 -13.09
C LEU A 684 -4.14 37.42 -14.20
N ARG A 685 -5.23 36.69 -14.42
CA ARG A 685 -6.14 36.97 -15.54
C ARG A 685 -7.19 38.07 -15.32
N SER A 686 -7.26 38.74 -14.17
CA SER A 686 -8.30 39.76 -13.88
C SER A 686 -7.75 41.09 -13.42
N LEU A 687 -6.80 41.69 -14.13
CA LEU A 687 -6.02 42.84 -13.70
C LEU A 687 -6.38 44.19 -14.33
N ASN A 688 -7.62 44.46 -14.68
CA ASN A 688 -7.97 45.71 -15.35
C ASN A 688 -8.75 46.75 -14.51
N SER A 689 -8.87 46.59 -13.20
CA SER A 689 -9.54 47.63 -12.41
C SER A 689 -9.01 47.74 -10.98
N CYS A 690 -8.13 48.72 -10.70
CA CYS A 690 -7.96 49.20 -9.32
C CYS A 690 -7.43 50.63 -9.20
N ALA A 691 -7.95 51.29 -8.23
CA ALA A 691 -7.89 52.69 -7.90
C ALA A 691 -6.55 53.19 -7.30
N PRO A 692 -6.26 54.49 -7.33
CA PRO A 692 -4.96 55.04 -7.03
C PRO A 692 -4.87 55.47 -5.56
N ASN A 693 -4.16 54.69 -4.71
CA ASN A 693 -3.66 55.24 -3.43
C ASN A 693 -2.73 54.27 -2.69
N ALA A 694 -1.59 53.88 -3.31
CA ALA A 694 -0.49 53.28 -2.60
C ALA A 694 0.74 54.16 -2.72
N LYS A 695 1.25 54.70 -1.59
CA LYS A 695 2.48 55.48 -1.52
C LYS A 695 3.65 54.65 -2.09
N ARG A 696 4.27 55.18 -3.16
CA ARG A 696 5.50 54.62 -3.75
C ARG A 696 6.62 54.55 -2.74
N TRP A 697 7.22 53.39 -2.58
CA TRP A 697 8.49 53.24 -1.94
C TRP A 697 9.61 53.52 -2.95
N PRO A 698 10.59 54.41 -2.66
CA PRO A 698 11.66 54.77 -3.60
C PRO A 698 12.63 53.59 -3.77
N MET A 699 12.78 53.11 -4.99
CA MET A 699 13.85 52.20 -5.40
C MET A 699 15.15 52.99 -5.63
N PRO A 700 16.32 52.46 -5.23
CA PRO A 700 17.58 53.06 -5.61
C PRO A 700 17.85 52.89 -7.12
N PRO A 701 18.57 53.81 -7.77
CA PRO A 701 18.91 53.69 -9.17
C PRO A 701 19.80 52.46 -9.40
N VAL A 702 19.43 51.67 -10.39
CA VAL A 702 20.25 50.54 -10.86
C VAL A 702 21.53 51.11 -11.44
N CYS A 703 22.70 50.87 -10.85
CA CYS A 703 24.00 51.12 -11.44
C CYS A 703 24.12 50.22 -12.68
N ARG A 704 24.26 50.86 -13.87
CA ARG A 704 24.66 50.16 -15.08
C ARG A 704 26.12 49.72 -14.91
N PRO A 705 26.49 48.52 -15.30
CA PRO A 705 27.90 48.14 -15.39
C PRO A 705 28.56 48.91 -16.50
N THR A 706 29.67 49.57 -16.21
CA THR A 706 30.67 50.00 -17.20
C THR A 706 31.58 48.85 -17.56
#